data_3ec453572de8cea55a345701467cc26c
#
_entry.id   3ec453572de8cea55a345701467cc26c
#
_cell.length_a   1.000
_cell.length_b   1.000
_cell.length_c   1.000
_cell.angle_alpha   90.00
_cell.angle_beta   90.00
_cell.angle_gamma   90.00
#
_symmetry.space_group_name_H-M   'P 1'
#
loop_
_entity.id
_entity.type
_entity.pdbx_description
1 polymer ?
#
loop_
_entity_poly.entity_id
_entity_poly.type
_entity_poly.pdbx_seq_one_letter_code
_entity_poly.pdbx_strand_id
1 'polypeptide(L)'
;MKKYILLLLSMVLFVAEVRAQGASYPNFHNATQLVEFTTSKSAGQNFSFTLAPDETTGRPQFPVVFIDWNGNDNRMMINLNQEETFVVKVPASQVVSITGENGLWTVKAVDQSVTKATTNTASILQHLYLDKNLLGQPGNGGSDFKTNRELKTLSVSSNYYKTLEVKENKNLETINASSNLLENIDLTGLSHLVDLDLSKNLFAGPLTLPQNHYKNIDLRVNKFKISTLPNLPNGTLASAYHYNLQERYVLPQTELTVGKDWIDLSSELHAKGIASSQKETKYTWYVEDNAATDSYTRLRENVDYEVSNGKTRFLRNVRGRLFVAMSTEAFPHFDSFERTPGAFTVSGEDHIKTRHGHADSEPLYTRIADKYNNNEPIYRSNTLSLKYNLWYGGTDNTWAKPENWTGNYVPKTLKSDGDKVAEVEFATKANNNGHPALRDLHVAKGEDRVVTELINKSESGKGVIVNAGSSLRVKDKVEVDKATTSSYGNADPAYRVRLKSIPGEPNGALFFDTPAKNKDLFATVEFYTKGYDGNFDKQHAKWQYFGTPIVGGSVEKAFPSSAIVRKYNQSKNDEYDEKWVLAQPTDILTPFHGYEVTQPVPATYIFRGKLNLEAPNDLEVAAKVPGVLYGAFNSFANSYTASYNIPSIGFGAGLEQTVFLYNTGSRIEWLAHNQETSSTFAGTYLSVPKHLAGTGELPREIPSLQGFMVCNKGTAKASLTMPYSGIVEGKASGVLRAGDEEGVREFLHIDVASNEGADRLFVFRKEGTTAGFDNGWDGSKILVGGRPQLYVISSEGPLQVATSAQIEGLPIGFEAPKDGAYTLSFRVSPELQGRYPSLCLRDRVTGTLTPVGQTSSYTFVTTKSLDKHRFDLVTEGEDSLSPATEPIRVVGLGDTRVLVDNTTALDSKVLVFDATGALVLQAEVPARSGKEYSLPLPGTYVVKVVNNQTSTIAKVLLP
;
A
#
# COMPACT_ATOMS: atom_id res chain seq x y z
N MET A 1 -2.89 12.37 -65.93
CA MET A 1 -1.72 13.09 -66.43
C MET A 1 -2.00 13.73 -67.80
N LYS A 2 -3.02 14.62 -67.96
CA LYS A 2 -3.30 15.39 -69.17
C LYS A 2 -4.24 16.58 -68.89
N LYS A 3 -4.37 17.06 -67.62
CA LYS A 3 -5.15 18.27 -67.34
C LYS A 3 -4.41 19.34 -66.52
N TYR A 4 -3.10 19.15 -66.25
CA TYR A 4 -2.25 20.14 -65.58
C TYR A 4 -1.17 20.79 -66.45
N ILE A 5 -1.17 20.52 -67.76
CA ILE A 5 -0.21 21.08 -68.74
C ILE A 5 -0.81 22.27 -69.51
N LEU A 6 -2.09 22.57 -69.32
CA LEU A 6 -2.74 23.68 -70.09
C LEU A 6 -2.94 24.97 -69.25
N LEU A 7 -2.45 24.99 -67.97
CA LEU A 7 -2.49 26.20 -67.14
C LEU A 7 -1.11 26.87 -66.99
N LEU A 8 -0.06 26.27 -67.54
CA LEU A 8 1.31 26.83 -67.51
C LEU A 8 1.72 27.54 -68.82
N LEU A 9 0.82 27.70 -69.81
CA LEU A 9 1.10 28.34 -71.05
C LEU A 9 0.27 29.58 -71.33
N SER A 10 -0.43 30.17 -70.33
CA SER A 10 -1.12 31.48 -70.52
C SER A 10 -0.54 32.59 -69.62
N MET A 11 0.63 32.37 -69.00
CA MET A 11 1.45 33.52 -68.61
C MET A 11 2.41 33.90 -69.75
N VAL A 12 1.81 34.33 -70.82
CA VAL A 12 2.59 35.09 -71.80
C VAL A 12 2.98 36.41 -71.17
N LEU A 13 4.28 36.53 -70.94
CA LEU A 13 4.92 37.80 -70.71
C LEU A 13 4.46 38.85 -71.73
N PHE A 14 3.54 39.71 -71.36
CA PHE A 14 3.43 41.02 -71.98
C PHE A 14 4.52 41.89 -71.38
N VAL A 15 5.70 41.80 -71.86
CA VAL A 15 6.71 42.85 -71.74
C VAL A 15 6.31 43.92 -72.73
N ALA A 16 5.48 44.86 -72.33
CA ALA A 16 5.28 46.08 -73.05
C ALA A 16 6.57 46.91 -72.94
N GLU A 17 7.44 46.83 -74.00
CA GLU A 17 8.43 47.90 -74.21
C GLU A 17 7.69 49.15 -74.57
N VAL A 18 7.29 49.98 -73.60
CA VAL A 18 6.87 51.34 -73.89
C VAL A 18 8.14 52.16 -74.10
N ARG A 19 8.51 52.41 -75.39
CA ARG A 19 9.44 53.42 -75.69
C ARG A 19 8.81 54.79 -75.35
N ALA A 20 9.41 55.45 -74.32
CA ALA A 20 9.06 56.81 -73.97
C ALA A 20 9.43 57.75 -75.10
N GLN A 21 8.43 58.26 -75.82
CA GLN A 21 8.57 59.47 -76.55
C GLN A 21 8.57 60.63 -75.52
N GLY A 22 9.56 61.54 -75.64
CA GLY A 22 9.76 62.64 -74.70
C GLY A 22 8.55 63.65 -74.69
N ALA A 23 7.70 63.39 -73.75
CA ALA A 23 6.73 64.37 -73.22
C ALA A 23 7.30 64.94 -71.94
N SER A 24 7.41 66.27 -71.84
CA SER A 24 7.71 66.92 -70.58
C SER A 24 6.56 66.68 -69.59
N TYR A 25 6.84 65.84 -68.62
CA TYR A 25 5.87 65.55 -67.52
C TYR A 25 5.75 66.79 -66.67
N PRO A 26 4.58 67.22 -66.20
CA PRO A 26 4.41 68.23 -65.22
C PRO A 26 5.25 67.90 -64.01
N ASN A 27 5.95 68.93 -63.50
CA ASN A 27 6.74 68.81 -62.27
C ASN A 27 5.85 68.44 -61.09
N PHE A 28 5.70 67.15 -60.79
CA PHE A 28 5.09 66.66 -59.58
C PHE A 28 6.08 66.87 -58.38
N HIS A 29 6.20 68.09 -57.95
CA HIS A 29 7.04 68.47 -56.78
C HIS A 29 6.48 67.91 -55.47
N ASN A 30 5.37 67.28 -55.45
CA ASN A 30 4.69 66.68 -54.26
C ASN A 30 4.38 65.21 -54.35
N ALA A 31 5.02 64.42 -55.14
CA ALA A 31 4.86 62.98 -55.14
C ALA A 31 5.42 62.41 -53.84
N THR A 32 4.54 61.96 -52.98
CA THR A 32 4.92 61.36 -51.67
C THR A 32 5.46 59.94 -51.92
N GLN A 33 6.53 59.62 -51.28
CA GLN A 33 6.98 58.19 -51.22
C GLN A 33 5.98 57.36 -50.46
N LEU A 34 5.25 56.49 -51.16
CA LEU A 34 4.18 55.65 -50.55
C LEU A 34 4.76 54.39 -49.94
N VAL A 35 5.61 53.69 -50.71
CA VAL A 35 6.19 52.42 -50.28
C VAL A 35 7.64 52.33 -50.75
N GLU A 36 8.52 51.81 -49.94
CA GLU A 36 9.90 51.53 -50.30
C GLU A 36 10.27 50.11 -49.83
N PHE A 37 10.81 49.32 -50.73
CA PHE A 37 11.34 48.01 -50.44
C PHE A 37 12.86 48.00 -50.60
N THR A 38 13.59 47.66 -49.55
CA THR A 38 14.99 47.21 -49.62
C THR A 38 15.03 45.72 -49.77
N THR A 39 15.77 45.20 -50.76
CA THR A 39 15.86 43.74 -51.01
C THR A 39 17.32 43.29 -51.07
N SER A 40 17.56 42.03 -50.68
CA SER A 40 18.89 41.38 -50.82
C SER A 40 19.12 40.77 -52.18
N LYS A 41 18.14 40.85 -53.10
CA LYS A 41 18.33 40.43 -54.53
C LYS A 41 19.40 41.26 -55.18
N SER A 42 20.24 40.65 -55.99
CA SER A 42 21.26 41.36 -56.77
C SER A 42 20.67 42.24 -57.83
N ALA A 43 21.40 43.34 -58.18
CA ALA A 43 21.02 44.24 -59.23
C ALA A 43 20.75 43.46 -60.53
N GLY A 44 19.69 43.83 -61.22
CA GLY A 44 19.24 43.22 -62.49
C GLY A 44 18.37 41.98 -62.33
N GLN A 45 18.23 41.39 -61.08
CA GLN A 45 17.23 40.32 -60.78
C GLN A 45 15.81 40.89 -60.84
N ASN A 46 14.83 39.99 -61.04
CA ASN A 46 13.44 40.41 -61.06
C ASN A 46 12.94 40.62 -59.64
N PHE A 47 12.24 41.71 -59.39
CA PHE A 47 11.48 41.99 -58.16
C PHE A 47 10.01 42.16 -58.53
N SER A 48 9.14 41.37 -57.95
CA SER A 48 7.70 41.38 -58.22
C SER A 48 6.91 41.93 -57.05
N PHE A 49 5.96 42.79 -57.30
CA PHE A 49 5.01 43.26 -56.31
C PHE A 49 3.68 43.55 -56.92
N THR A 50 2.62 43.60 -56.07
CA THR A 50 1.25 43.87 -56.55
C THR A 50 0.71 45.10 -55.79
N LEU A 51 0.02 45.97 -56.51
CA LEU A 51 -0.67 47.13 -55.95
C LEU A 51 -2.15 47.09 -56.32
N ALA A 52 -3.02 47.59 -55.45
CA ALA A 52 -4.43 47.76 -55.71
C ALA A 52 -4.94 49.10 -55.15
N PRO A 53 -5.84 49.83 -55.94
CA PRO A 53 -6.47 51.04 -55.46
C PRO A 53 -7.65 50.76 -54.54
N ASP A 54 -8.22 51.84 -54.00
CA ASP A 54 -9.50 51.82 -53.27
C ASP A 54 -10.68 51.51 -54.21
N GLU A 55 -11.33 50.36 -54.00
CA GLU A 55 -12.46 49.90 -54.83
C GLU A 55 -13.82 50.42 -54.31
N THR A 56 -13.92 51.06 -53.14
CA THR A 56 -15.24 51.33 -52.45
C THR A 56 -15.81 52.70 -52.71
N THR A 57 -15.04 53.65 -53.17
CA THR A 57 -15.46 55.04 -53.08
C THR A 57 -16.28 55.59 -54.32
N GLY A 58 -16.50 54.78 -55.36
CA GLY A 58 -17.30 55.19 -56.51
C GLY A 58 -16.81 56.47 -57.21
N ARG A 59 -15.64 56.93 -56.78
CA ARG A 59 -14.95 58.07 -57.47
C ARG A 59 -13.86 57.54 -58.39
N PRO A 60 -13.85 57.90 -59.65
CA PRO A 60 -12.81 57.48 -60.55
C PRO A 60 -11.53 58.31 -60.32
N GLN A 61 -10.98 58.24 -59.15
CA GLN A 61 -9.63 58.77 -58.87
C GLN A 61 -8.71 57.57 -58.67
N PHE A 62 -8.25 57.03 -59.77
CA PHE A 62 -7.24 56.02 -59.77
C PHE A 62 -5.91 56.67 -59.27
N PRO A 63 -5.27 56.18 -58.29
CA PRO A 63 -4.03 56.78 -57.86
C PRO A 63 -2.98 56.65 -58.93
N VAL A 64 -2.33 57.77 -59.26
CA VAL A 64 -1.15 57.76 -60.10
C VAL A 64 0.04 57.36 -59.24
N VAL A 65 0.65 56.19 -59.60
CA VAL A 65 1.82 55.72 -58.93
C VAL A 65 3.04 55.80 -59.90
N PHE A 66 4.18 56.13 -59.32
CA PHE A 66 5.47 56.14 -60.04
C PHE A 66 6.33 55.07 -59.38
N ILE A 67 6.85 54.15 -60.20
CA ILE A 67 7.74 53.10 -59.75
C ILE A 67 9.16 53.48 -60.14
N ASP A 68 10.02 53.68 -59.19
CA ASP A 68 11.44 53.97 -59.38
C ASP A 68 12.25 52.69 -59.11
N TRP A 69 12.93 52.18 -60.08
CA TRP A 69 13.76 50.96 -59.99
C TRP A 69 15.22 51.16 -60.39
N ASN A 70 15.67 52.40 -60.64
CA ASN A 70 17.03 52.62 -61.13
C ASN A 70 17.70 53.94 -60.61
N GLY A 71 17.11 54.68 -59.75
CA GLY A 71 17.68 55.84 -59.02
C GLY A 71 17.94 57.08 -59.91
N ASN A 72 17.64 57.04 -61.19
CA ASN A 72 17.76 58.17 -62.14
C ASN A 72 16.75 58.03 -63.29
N ASP A 73 15.71 58.87 -63.25
CA ASP A 73 14.73 59.17 -64.30
C ASP A 73 14.01 58.01 -65.03
N ASN A 74 14.10 56.75 -64.62
CA ASN A 74 13.28 55.63 -65.16
C ASN A 74 12.04 55.41 -64.26
N ARG A 75 11.15 56.36 -64.23
CA ARG A 75 9.85 56.26 -63.56
C ARG A 75 8.80 55.75 -64.48
N MET A 76 8.10 54.68 -64.12
CA MET A 76 6.88 54.23 -64.82
C MET A 76 5.68 54.91 -64.12
N MET A 77 4.90 55.67 -64.83
CA MET A 77 3.65 56.25 -64.34
C MET A 77 2.49 55.36 -64.73
N ILE A 78 1.70 55.03 -63.74
CA ILE A 78 0.58 54.09 -63.87
C ILE A 78 -0.67 54.69 -63.22
N ASN A 79 -1.78 54.66 -63.91
CA ASN A 79 -3.12 54.85 -63.38
C ASN A 79 -3.63 53.55 -62.94
N LEU A 80 -3.58 53.30 -61.64
CA LEU A 80 -3.98 52.04 -61.01
C LEU A 80 -5.51 51.99 -60.88
N ASN A 81 -6.16 51.18 -61.70
CA ASN A 81 -7.64 51.05 -61.72
C ASN A 81 -8.16 49.71 -61.29
N GLN A 82 -7.26 48.77 -60.97
CA GLN A 82 -7.53 47.43 -60.44
C GLN A 82 -6.27 46.91 -59.80
N GLU A 83 -6.36 45.71 -59.17
CA GLU A 83 -5.19 45.00 -58.65
C GLU A 83 -4.27 44.62 -59.80
N GLU A 84 -3.01 45.06 -59.79
CA GLU A 84 -2.02 44.82 -60.83
C GLU A 84 -0.68 44.40 -60.27
N THR A 85 -0.04 43.41 -60.89
CA THR A 85 1.27 42.93 -60.54
C THR A 85 2.36 43.44 -61.46
N PHE A 86 3.39 44.01 -60.84
CA PHE A 86 4.53 44.59 -61.49
C PHE A 86 5.77 43.73 -61.32
N VAL A 87 6.60 43.66 -62.35
CA VAL A 87 7.90 43.02 -62.33
C VAL A 87 8.93 44.04 -62.80
N VAL A 88 9.81 44.46 -61.89
CA VAL A 88 10.86 45.41 -62.12
C VAL A 88 12.26 44.77 -61.96
N LYS A 89 13.30 45.39 -62.57
CA LYS A 89 14.69 44.97 -62.27
C LYS A 89 15.15 45.64 -61.00
N VAL A 90 15.78 44.86 -60.10
CA VAL A 90 16.38 45.41 -58.86
C VAL A 90 17.47 46.41 -59.27
N PRO A 91 17.47 47.62 -58.76
CA PRO A 91 18.50 48.66 -59.05
C PRO A 91 19.79 48.32 -58.26
N ALA A 92 20.87 49.04 -58.58
CA ALA A 92 22.16 48.91 -57.88
C ALA A 92 22.09 49.30 -56.43
N SER A 93 21.17 50.15 -56.06
CA SER A 93 20.82 50.51 -54.67
C SER A 93 20.11 49.41 -53.88
N GLN A 94 19.61 48.39 -54.56
CA GLN A 94 18.73 47.36 -53.95
C GLN A 94 17.43 47.92 -53.36
N VAL A 95 17.02 49.10 -53.74
CA VAL A 95 15.81 49.80 -53.27
C VAL A 95 14.83 50.00 -54.40
N VAL A 96 13.59 49.51 -54.17
CA VAL A 96 12.48 49.72 -55.06
C VAL A 96 11.52 50.70 -54.41
N SER A 97 11.34 51.90 -54.97
CA SER A 97 10.47 52.95 -54.41
C SER A 97 9.21 53.10 -55.25
N ILE A 98 8.09 53.26 -54.57
CA ILE A 98 6.77 53.54 -55.12
C ILE A 98 6.35 54.93 -54.58
N THR A 99 6.26 55.89 -55.44
CA THR A 99 5.86 57.26 -55.14
C THR A 99 4.57 57.60 -55.82
N GLY A 100 3.79 58.55 -55.33
CA GLY A 100 2.54 58.86 -55.93
C GLY A 100 1.52 59.60 -55.08
N GLU A 101 0.26 59.53 -55.48
CA GLU A 101 -0.86 59.97 -54.70
C GLU A 101 -1.26 58.94 -53.67
N ASN A 102 -1.73 59.35 -52.51
CA ASN A 102 -2.13 58.48 -51.42
C ASN A 102 -3.47 57.78 -51.70
N GLY A 103 -3.45 56.70 -52.49
CA GLY A 103 -4.65 55.99 -52.96
C GLY A 103 -4.41 54.45 -52.98
N LEU A 104 -3.32 53.94 -52.37
CA LEU A 104 -3.04 52.52 -52.30
C LEU A 104 -3.76 51.86 -51.14
N TRP A 105 -4.62 50.90 -51.42
CA TRP A 105 -5.25 50.04 -50.44
C TRP A 105 -4.53 48.75 -50.19
N THR A 106 -3.97 48.17 -51.25
CA THR A 106 -3.25 46.91 -51.14
C THR A 106 -1.86 46.99 -51.67
N VAL A 107 -0.92 46.46 -50.92
CA VAL A 107 0.50 46.26 -51.26
C VAL A 107 0.89 44.83 -50.97
N LYS A 108 1.42 44.12 -52.01
CA LYS A 108 1.96 42.76 -51.84
C LYS A 108 3.38 42.70 -52.39
N ALA A 109 4.33 42.23 -51.61
CA ALA A 109 5.68 41.85 -52.05
C ALA A 109 6.09 40.54 -51.36
N VAL A 110 5.61 39.42 -51.90
CA VAL A 110 5.77 38.10 -51.33
C VAL A 110 6.95 37.39 -51.98
N ASP A 111 7.82 36.78 -51.18
CA ASP A 111 8.99 36.02 -51.62
C ASP A 111 9.98 36.82 -52.48
N GLN A 112 10.22 38.05 -52.08
CA GLN A 112 11.08 38.99 -52.84
C GLN A 112 12.41 39.29 -52.12
N SER A 113 12.74 38.53 -51.10
CA SER A 113 13.95 38.74 -50.27
C SER A 113 14.02 40.17 -49.67
N VAL A 114 12.88 40.72 -49.33
CA VAL A 114 12.75 42.07 -48.76
C VAL A 114 13.38 42.04 -47.37
N THR A 115 14.36 42.95 -47.14
CA THR A 115 15.03 43.12 -45.88
C THR A 115 14.46 44.27 -45.03
N LYS A 116 13.82 45.25 -45.70
CA LYS A 116 13.11 46.39 -45.10
C LYS A 116 11.96 46.84 -46.01
N ALA A 117 10.83 47.11 -45.39
CA ALA A 117 9.68 47.74 -46.07
C ALA A 117 9.29 49.00 -45.29
N THR A 118 9.16 50.13 -45.99
CA THR A 118 8.72 51.39 -45.44
C THR A 118 7.39 51.76 -46.09
N THR A 119 6.33 51.91 -45.30
CA THR A 119 4.96 52.18 -45.75
C THR A 119 4.31 53.37 -44.99
N ASN A 120 5.14 54.12 -44.22
CA ASN A 120 4.68 55.12 -43.28
C ASN A 120 3.84 56.23 -43.88
N THR A 121 3.96 56.50 -45.15
CA THR A 121 3.22 57.55 -45.82
C THR A 121 2.01 57.05 -46.60
N ALA A 122 1.85 55.74 -46.70
CA ALA A 122 0.62 55.12 -47.26
C ALA A 122 -0.50 55.10 -46.20
N SER A 123 -1.07 56.26 -45.87
CA SER A 123 -1.94 56.41 -44.70
C SER A 123 -3.29 55.69 -44.80
N ILE A 124 -3.77 55.42 -46.02
CA ILE A 124 -5.02 54.70 -46.30
C ILE A 124 -4.85 53.26 -46.65
N LEU A 125 -3.61 52.68 -46.49
CA LEU A 125 -3.29 51.30 -46.75
C LEU A 125 -4.10 50.39 -45.83
N GLN A 126 -4.88 49.45 -46.42
CA GLN A 126 -5.73 48.50 -45.72
C GLN A 126 -5.18 47.08 -45.74
N HIS A 127 -4.48 46.69 -46.80
CA HIS A 127 -4.00 45.31 -46.93
C HIS A 127 -2.51 45.28 -47.31
N LEU A 128 -1.70 44.69 -46.44
CA LEU A 128 -0.25 44.56 -46.57
C LEU A 128 0.19 43.10 -46.49
N TYR A 129 0.84 42.63 -47.55
CA TYR A 129 1.32 41.22 -47.65
C TYR A 129 2.82 41.23 -47.95
N LEU A 130 3.62 40.83 -46.94
CA LEU A 130 5.08 40.78 -47.03
C LEU A 130 5.60 39.39 -46.63
N ASP A 131 4.89 38.34 -46.97
CA ASP A 131 5.19 36.97 -46.60
C ASP A 131 6.47 36.49 -47.30
N LYS A 132 7.17 35.53 -46.62
CA LYS A 132 8.36 34.83 -47.13
C LYS A 132 9.51 35.78 -47.51
N ASN A 133 9.78 36.76 -46.65
CA ASN A 133 10.89 37.71 -46.84
C ASN A 133 11.94 37.58 -45.75
N LEU A 134 12.84 38.57 -45.65
CA LEU A 134 13.94 38.62 -44.70
C LEU A 134 13.77 39.75 -43.66
N LEU A 135 12.54 40.15 -43.42
CA LEU A 135 12.18 41.23 -42.51
C LEU A 135 12.48 40.82 -41.05
N GLY A 136 13.09 41.72 -40.28
CA GLY A 136 13.48 41.45 -38.89
C GLY A 136 14.73 40.61 -38.72
N GLN A 137 15.45 40.26 -39.79
CA GLN A 137 16.74 39.59 -39.70
C GLN A 137 17.77 40.47 -39.02
N PRO A 138 18.66 39.93 -38.14
CA PRO A 138 19.69 40.69 -37.50
C PRO A 138 20.59 41.44 -38.51
N GLY A 139 20.78 42.73 -38.29
CA GLY A 139 21.52 43.62 -39.20
C GLY A 139 20.66 44.34 -40.22
N ASN A 140 19.41 43.93 -40.45
CA ASN A 140 18.44 44.60 -41.28
C ASN A 140 17.53 45.51 -40.42
N GLY A 141 17.25 46.71 -40.85
CA GLY A 141 16.31 47.59 -40.15
C GLY A 141 14.91 46.93 -40.09
N GLY A 142 14.28 46.98 -38.95
CA GLY A 142 12.89 46.49 -38.83
C GLY A 142 11.90 47.33 -39.60
N SER A 143 10.85 46.71 -40.16
CA SER A 143 9.70 47.40 -40.74
C SER A 143 8.71 47.71 -39.63
N ASP A 144 8.23 48.96 -39.57
CA ASP A 144 7.28 49.47 -38.58
C ASP A 144 5.99 49.86 -39.34
N PHE A 145 4.87 49.32 -38.93
CA PHE A 145 3.56 49.46 -39.54
C PHE A 145 2.61 50.29 -38.68
N LYS A 146 3.06 50.83 -37.54
CA LYS A 146 2.19 51.51 -36.60
C LYS A 146 1.51 52.77 -37.15
N THR A 147 2.09 53.41 -38.16
CA THR A 147 1.51 54.60 -38.81
C THR A 147 0.42 54.26 -39.77
N ASN A 148 0.32 53.00 -40.26
CA ASN A 148 -0.72 52.56 -41.18
C ASN A 148 -1.98 52.23 -40.40
N ARG A 149 -2.69 53.23 -39.88
CA ARG A 149 -3.82 53.01 -38.95
C ARG A 149 -5.06 52.44 -39.60
N GLU A 150 -5.17 52.51 -40.93
CA GLU A 150 -6.29 51.93 -41.67
C GLU A 150 -6.10 50.48 -42.06
N LEU A 151 -4.99 49.85 -41.63
CA LEU A 151 -4.74 48.45 -41.95
C LEU A 151 -5.83 47.52 -41.34
N LYS A 152 -6.43 46.75 -42.27
CA LYS A 152 -7.35 45.64 -41.99
C LYS A 152 -6.65 44.27 -42.07
N THR A 153 -5.71 44.12 -43.00
CA THR A 153 -4.93 42.90 -43.16
C THR A 153 -3.45 43.18 -43.12
N LEU A 154 -2.77 42.46 -42.21
CA LEU A 154 -1.33 42.44 -42.18
C LEU A 154 -0.85 40.97 -42.25
N SER A 155 -0.14 40.63 -43.34
CA SER A 155 0.46 39.32 -43.54
C SER A 155 1.99 39.49 -43.65
N VAL A 156 2.69 39.00 -42.66
CA VAL A 156 4.16 39.03 -42.57
C VAL A 156 4.72 37.63 -42.26
N SER A 157 4.01 36.58 -42.69
CA SER A 157 4.41 35.21 -42.41
C SER A 157 5.76 34.85 -43.00
N SER A 158 6.46 33.89 -42.39
CA SER A 158 7.74 33.39 -42.87
C SER A 158 8.81 34.48 -42.99
N ASN A 159 8.97 35.28 -41.96
CA ASN A 159 9.99 36.33 -41.77
C ASN A 159 10.82 36.04 -40.49
N TYR A 160 11.57 37.05 -40.03
CA TYR A 160 12.46 36.94 -38.84
C TYR A 160 12.02 37.81 -37.69
N TYR A 161 10.77 38.28 -37.64
CA TYR A 161 10.29 39.17 -36.59
C TYR A 161 10.41 38.48 -35.21
N LYS A 162 11.14 39.13 -34.29
CA LYS A 162 11.15 38.82 -32.87
C LYS A 162 10.07 39.61 -32.10
N THR A 163 9.74 40.79 -32.59
CA THR A 163 8.68 41.65 -32.08
C THR A 163 7.91 42.19 -33.28
N LEU A 164 6.60 42.38 -33.11
CA LEU A 164 5.71 42.99 -34.11
C LEU A 164 4.78 43.93 -33.37
N GLU A 165 4.90 45.24 -33.68
CA GLU A 165 4.08 46.28 -33.11
C GLU A 165 2.84 46.52 -33.93
N VAL A 166 1.66 46.16 -33.46
CA VAL A 166 0.37 46.30 -34.15
C VAL A 166 -0.70 47.02 -33.34
N LYS A 167 -0.36 47.40 -32.12
CA LYS A 167 -1.29 48.06 -31.18
C LYS A 167 -2.00 49.30 -31.72
N GLU A 168 -1.35 50.08 -32.57
CA GLU A 168 -1.90 51.32 -33.15
C GLU A 168 -2.81 51.04 -34.38
N ASN A 169 -2.78 49.85 -34.94
CA ASN A 169 -3.56 49.48 -36.11
C ASN A 169 -4.95 48.93 -35.68
N LYS A 170 -5.79 49.82 -35.15
CA LYS A 170 -7.09 49.49 -34.50
C LYS A 170 -8.11 48.84 -35.46
N ASN A 171 -7.97 49.02 -36.76
CA ASN A 171 -8.85 48.46 -37.78
C ASN A 171 -8.46 47.05 -38.27
N LEU A 172 -7.41 46.45 -37.71
CA LEU A 172 -6.97 45.13 -38.08
C LEU A 172 -8.05 44.05 -37.83
N GLU A 173 -8.43 43.40 -38.89
CA GLU A 173 -9.36 42.27 -38.95
C GLU A 173 -8.58 40.95 -39.10
N THR A 174 -7.44 40.96 -39.79
CA THR A 174 -6.60 39.80 -40.07
C THR A 174 -5.13 40.08 -39.79
N ILE A 175 -4.52 39.21 -39.01
CA ILE A 175 -3.05 39.16 -38.76
C ILE A 175 -2.56 37.76 -39.10
N ASN A 176 -1.68 37.66 -40.09
CA ASN A 176 -0.87 36.48 -40.35
C ASN A 176 0.60 36.81 -40.07
N ALA A 177 1.06 36.45 -38.86
CA ALA A 177 2.46 36.56 -38.47
C ALA A 177 3.06 35.18 -38.20
N SER A 178 2.53 34.14 -38.85
CA SER A 178 3.02 32.78 -38.68
C SER A 178 4.47 32.63 -39.16
N SER A 179 5.15 31.66 -38.56
CA SER A 179 6.49 31.34 -39.06
C SER A 179 7.52 32.46 -38.88
N ASN A 180 7.48 33.11 -37.74
CA ASN A 180 8.44 34.10 -37.30
C ASN A 180 9.18 33.64 -36.02
N LEU A 181 9.80 34.56 -35.32
CA LEU A 181 10.53 34.37 -34.05
C LEU A 181 9.85 35.11 -32.89
N LEU A 182 8.55 35.36 -32.99
CA LEU A 182 7.82 36.14 -32.00
C LEU A 182 7.74 35.40 -30.67
N GLU A 183 8.10 36.05 -29.58
CA GLU A 183 7.95 35.59 -28.21
C GLU A 183 6.75 36.24 -27.53
N ASN A 184 6.33 37.40 -27.98
CA ASN A 184 5.16 38.13 -27.51
C ASN A 184 4.59 39.04 -28.62
N ILE A 185 3.36 39.51 -28.44
CA ILE A 185 2.68 40.49 -29.26
C ILE A 185 1.59 41.19 -28.43
N ASP A 186 1.48 42.50 -28.53
CA ASP A 186 0.39 43.25 -27.87
C ASP A 186 -0.78 43.44 -28.83
N LEU A 187 -1.85 42.68 -28.58
CA LEU A 187 -3.10 42.75 -29.35
C LEU A 187 -4.15 43.62 -28.69
N THR A 188 -3.80 44.37 -27.62
CA THR A 188 -4.75 45.16 -26.83
C THR A 188 -5.44 46.20 -27.67
N GLY A 189 -6.76 46.24 -27.64
CA GLY A 189 -7.58 47.24 -28.35
C GLY A 189 -7.84 46.96 -29.80
N LEU A 190 -7.44 45.77 -30.36
CA LEU A 190 -7.77 45.31 -31.70
C LEU A 190 -9.17 44.68 -31.72
N SER A 191 -10.20 45.54 -31.61
CA SER A 191 -11.60 45.11 -31.47
C SER A 191 -12.23 44.52 -32.72
N HIS A 192 -11.60 44.65 -33.88
CA HIS A 192 -12.06 44.11 -35.17
C HIS A 192 -11.33 42.85 -35.61
N LEU A 193 -10.36 42.37 -34.80
CA LEU A 193 -9.55 41.22 -35.17
C LEU A 193 -10.38 39.94 -35.12
N VAL A 194 -10.52 39.27 -36.27
CA VAL A 194 -11.32 38.03 -36.43
C VAL A 194 -10.53 36.88 -37.01
N ASP A 195 -9.35 37.11 -37.57
CA ASP A 195 -8.47 36.09 -38.13
C ASP A 195 -7.03 36.35 -37.64
N LEU A 196 -6.51 35.40 -36.84
CA LEU A 196 -5.22 35.51 -36.19
C LEU A 196 -4.39 34.24 -36.39
N ASP A 197 -3.33 34.32 -37.18
CA ASP A 197 -2.33 33.24 -37.29
C ASP A 197 -0.99 33.66 -36.69
N LEU A 198 -0.68 33.11 -35.51
CA LEU A 198 0.60 33.23 -34.82
C LEU A 198 1.32 31.90 -34.74
N SER A 199 0.91 30.92 -35.57
CA SER A 199 1.50 29.59 -35.58
C SER A 199 2.99 29.63 -35.90
N LYS A 200 3.72 28.60 -35.41
CA LYS A 200 5.15 28.41 -35.70
C LYS A 200 6.01 29.65 -35.32
N ASN A 201 5.83 30.09 -34.06
CA ASN A 201 6.60 31.13 -33.40
C ASN A 201 7.26 30.57 -32.12
N LEU A 202 7.61 31.47 -31.17
CA LEU A 202 8.31 31.12 -29.93
C LEU A 202 7.52 31.54 -28.68
N PHE A 203 6.21 31.72 -28.82
CA PHE A 203 5.36 32.12 -27.70
C PHE A 203 5.40 31.09 -26.59
N ALA A 204 5.77 31.48 -25.35
CA ALA A 204 5.84 30.64 -24.18
C ALA A 204 5.03 31.19 -22.98
N GLY A 205 4.94 32.53 -22.91
CA GLY A 205 4.26 33.27 -21.87
C GLY A 205 2.76 33.45 -22.15
N PRO A 206 2.03 34.07 -21.23
CA PRO A 206 0.62 34.34 -21.44
C PRO A 206 0.38 35.32 -22.58
N LEU A 207 -0.56 34.98 -23.46
CA LEU A 207 -1.01 35.84 -24.53
C LEU A 207 -2.44 36.32 -24.23
N THR A 208 -2.67 37.63 -24.31
CA THR A 208 -4.00 38.22 -24.11
C THR A 208 -4.68 38.40 -25.46
N LEU A 209 -5.74 37.64 -25.69
CA LEU A 209 -6.59 37.77 -26.86
C LEU A 209 -7.71 38.77 -26.60
N PRO A 210 -7.96 39.77 -27.52
CA PRO A 210 -9.17 40.55 -27.47
C PRO A 210 -10.45 39.69 -27.45
N GLN A 211 -11.49 40.18 -26.76
CA GLN A 211 -12.76 39.44 -26.63
C GLN A 211 -13.64 39.63 -27.88
N ASN A 212 -13.23 39.06 -29.01
CA ASN A 212 -13.87 39.14 -30.27
C ASN A 212 -14.47 37.77 -30.69
N HIS A 213 -15.30 37.79 -31.71
CA HIS A 213 -15.79 36.54 -32.35
C HIS A 213 -14.85 36.15 -33.50
N TYR A 214 -13.89 35.33 -33.17
CA TYR A 214 -12.90 34.90 -34.16
C TYR A 214 -13.45 33.89 -35.14
N LYS A 215 -13.01 34.03 -36.41
CA LYS A 215 -13.19 33.01 -37.47
C LYS A 215 -12.06 31.99 -37.47
N ASN A 216 -10.87 32.44 -37.02
CA ASN A 216 -9.69 31.60 -36.93
C ASN A 216 -8.70 32.19 -35.86
N ILE A 217 -8.21 31.32 -35.00
CA ILE A 217 -7.06 31.59 -34.13
C ILE A 217 -6.12 30.42 -34.29
N ASP A 218 -4.91 30.65 -34.82
CA ASP A 218 -3.89 29.59 -34.94
C ASP A 218 -2.67 29.90 -34.11
N LEU A 219 -2.48 29.12 -33.04
CA LEU A 219 -1.36 29.19 -32.10
C LEU A 219 -0.50 27.92 -32.14
N ARG A 220 -0.66 27.07 -33.15
CA ARG A 220 0.09 25.80 -33.26
C ARG A 220 1.58 26.01 -33.40
N VAL A 221 2.35 25.00 -32.95
CA VAL A 221 3.82 24.96 -33.12
C VAL A 221 4.49 26.18 -32.43
N ASN A 222 4.15 26.38 -31.17
CA ASN A 222 4.75 27.35 -30.26
C ASN A 222 5.34 26.64 -29.04
N LYS A 223 5.51 27.35 -27.93
CA LYS A 223 6.03 26.87 -26.64
C LYS A 223 5.05 27.08 -25.50
N PHE A 224 3.77 27.26 -25.82
CA PHE A 224 2.74 27.41 -24.79
C PHE A 224 2.66 26.18 -23.90
N LYS A 225 2.38 26.44 -22.63
CA LYS A 225 2.00 25.45 -21.63
C LYS A 225 0.48 25.47 -21.44
N ILE A 226 -0.08 24.48 -20.77
CA ILE A 226 -1.50 24.46 -20.41
C ILE A 226 -1.89 25.73 -19.66
N SER A 227 -1.02 26.20 -18.73
CA SER A 227 -1.23 27.39 -17.93
C SER A 227 -1.10 28.71 -18.69
N THR A 228 -0.37 28.75 -19.80
CA THR A 228 -0.08 29.99 -20.53
C THR A 228 -0.83 30.12 -21.84
N LEU A 229 -1.48 29.07 -22.31
CA LEU A 229 -2.32 29.12 -23.49
C LEU A 229 -3.57 29.98 -23.22
N PRO A 230 -3.91 30.94 -24.08
CA PRO A 230 -5.06 31.82 -23.84
C PRO A 230 -6.39 31.05 -23.82
N ASN A 231 -7.31 31.53 -22.99
CA ASN A 231 -8.68 31.02 -23.01
C ASN A 231 -9.38 31.43 -24.31
N LEU A 232 -10.30 30.59 -24.77
CA LEU A 232 -11.13 30.89 -25.93
C LEU A 232 -11.98 32.15 -25.66
N PRO A 233 -11.89 33.20 -26.52
CA PRO A 233 -12.73 34.39 -26.39
C PRO A 233 -14.22 34.04 -26.51
N ASN A 234 -15.05 34.76 -25.75
CA ASN A 234 -16.50 34.52 -25.73
C ASN A 234 -17.10 34.66 -27.13
N GLY A 235 -17.97 33.73 -27.51
CA GLY A 235 -18.64 33.71 -28.80
C GLY A 235 -17.84 33.11 -29.95
N THR A 236 -16.54 32.80 -29.76
CA THR A 236 -15.73 32.09 -30.74
C THR A 236 -16.02 30.59 -30.66
N LEU A 237 -16.16 29.92 -31.81
CA LEU A 237 -16.35 28.48 -31.87
C LEU A 237 -15.04 27.75 -31.52
N ALA A 238 -15.14 26.68 -30.79
CA ALA A 238 -13.96 25.85 -30.44
C ALA A 238 -13.23 25.29 -31.67
N SER A 239 -13.96 25.04 -32.76
CA SER A 239 -13.40 24.62 -34.06
C SER A 239 -12.55 25.68 -34.76
N ALA A 240 -12.69 26.92 -34.39
CA ALA A 240 -11.87 28.03 -34.91
C ALA A 240 -10.58 28.25 -34.12
N TYR A 241 -10.34 27.46 -33.05
CA TYR A 241 -9.19 27.64 -32.18
C TYR A 241 -8.20 26.48 -32.32
N HIS A 242 -7.05 26.75 -32.93
CA HIS A 242 -6.01 25.78 -33.21
C HIS A 242 -4.81 26.03 -32.30
N TYR A 243 -4.57 25.11 -31.35
CA TYR A 243 -3.59 25.28 -30.26
C TYR A 243 -2.66 24.07 -30.06
N ASN A 244 -2.84 23.01 -30.81
CA ASN A 244 -2.05 21.79 -30.70
C ASN A 244 -0.60 21.96 -31.19
N LEU A 245 0.22 20.91 -31.05
CA LEU A 245 1.64 20.90 -31.45
C LEU A 245 2.45 21.97 -30.74
N GLN A 246 2.50 21.92 -29.40
CA GLN A 246 3.36 22.81 -28.63
C GLN A 246 4.73 22.16 -28.36
N GLU A 247 5.76 22.94 -28.05
CA GLU A 247 7.05 22.38 -27.66
C GLU A 247 6.90 21.61 -26.35
N ARG A 248 7.75 20.56 -26.13
CA ARG A 248 7.75 19.75 -24.91
C ARG A 248 7.79 20.62 -23.66
N TYR A 249 7.04 20.20 -22.64
CA TYR A 249 7.10 20.84 -21.32
C TYR A 249 8.49 20.62 -20.68
N VAL A 250 9.09 21.70 -20.23
CA VAL A 250 10.37 21.62 -19.50
C VAL A 250 10.08 21.46 -18.02
N LEU A 251 10.45 20.31 -17.47
CA LEU A 251 10.27 20.02 -16.05
C LEU A 251 11.13 20.97 -15.19
N PRO A 252 10.60 21.41 -14.03
CA PRO A 252 11.33 22.28 -13.11
C PRO A 252 12.56 21.61 -12.50
N GLN A 253 12.61 20.29 -12.54
CA GLN A 253 13.70 19.48 -12.00
C GLN A 253 13.97 18.31 -12.96
N THR A 254 15.23 17.88 -13.03
CA THR A 254 15.69 16.77 -13.89
C THR A 254 16.10 15.52 -13.10
N GLU A 255 16.16 15.64 -11.76
CA GLU A 255 16.46 14.54 -10.85
C GLU A 255 15.60 14.66 -9.58
N LEU A 256 15.07 13.54 -9.10
CA LEU A 256 14.28 13.43 -7.87
C LEU A 256 14.73 12.23 -7.04
N THR A 257 14.76 12.38 -5.73
CA THR A 257 14.95 11.26 -4.78
C THR A 257 13.63 10.55 -4.53
N VAL A 258 13.60 9.26 -4.79
CA VAL A 258 12.40 8.41 -4.58
C VAL A 258 11.90 8.51 -3.15
N GLY A 259 10.60 8.64 -2.99
CA GLY A 259 9.91 8.73 -1.69
C GLY A 259 10.03 10.06 -0.97
N LYS A 260 11.03 10.89 -1.32
CA LYS A 260 11.34 12.17 -0.66
C LYS A 260 10.85 13.38 -1.44
N ASP A 261 11.32 13.52 -2.67
CA ASP A 261 11.15 14.76 -3.43
C ASP A 261 9.83 14.75 -4.19
N TRP A 262 9.22 15.94 -4.26
CA TRP A 262 8.06 16.23 -5.06
C TRP A 262 8.45 17.07 -6.26
N ILE A 263 8.02 16.71 -7.45
CA ILE A 263 8.03 17.60 -8.60
C ILE A 263 6.74 18.43 -8.61
N ASP A 264 6.89 19.74 -8.63
CA ASP A 264 5.75 20.65 -8.59
C ASP A 264 5.33 21.07 -10.00
N LEU A 265 4.17 20.56 -10.43
CA LEU A 265 3.51 20.87 -11.68
C LEU A 265 2.16 21.58 -11.43
N SER A 266 1.97 22.13 -10.22
CA SER A 266 0.71 22.75 -9.82
C SER A 266 0.34 23.98 -10.64
N SER A 267 1.32 24.64 -11.28
CA SER A 267 1.05 25.71 -12.25
C SER A 267 0.22 25.26 -13.44
N GLU A 268 0.30 23.97 -13.79
CA GLU A 268 -0.43 23.37 -14.91
C GLU A 268 -1.72 22.66 -14.47
N LEU A 269 -2.07 22.71 -13.17
CA LEU A 269 -3.18 21.93 -12.61
C LEU A 269 -4.54 22.37 -13.13
N HIS A 270 -4.74 23.67 -13.32
CA HIS A 270 -6.03 24.22 -13.67
C HIS A 270 -5.97 25.10 -14.91
N ALA A 271 -6.85 24.86 -15.85
CA ALA A 271 -7.06 25.67 -17.03
C ALA A 271 -8.55 25.78 -17.39
N LYS A 272 -8.93 26.86 -18.04
CA LYS A 272 -10.28 27.03 -18.58
C LYS A 272 -10.34 26.70 -20.08
N GLY A 273 -9.42 27.23 -20.86
CA GLY A 273 -9.29 26.93 -22.29
C GLY A 273 -10.58 27.11 -23.08
N ILE A 274 -11.02 26.05 -23.74
CA ILE A 274 -12.28 26.00 -24.50
C ILE A 274 -13.48 25.55 -23.66
N ALA A 275 -13.25 25.14 -22.41
CA ALA A 275 -14.32 24.66 -21.54
C ALA A 275 -15.16 25.81 -20.94
N SER A 276 -16.38 25.50 -20.54
CA SER A 276 -17.28 26.45 -19.86
C SER A 276 -16.82 26.84 -18.46
N SER A 277 -16.08 25.95 -17.80
CA SER A 277 -15.53 26.11 -16.46
C SER A 277 -14.07 25.66 -16.40
N GLN A 278 -13.40 26.00 -15.33
CA GLN A 278 -12.04 25.54 -15.04
C GLN A 278 -11.99 24.02 -14.96
N LYS A 279 -10.98 23.42 -15.55
CA LYS A 279 -10.75 21.97 -15.62
C LYS A 279 -9.40 21.63 -15.02
N GLU A 280 -9.30 20.43 -14.46
CA GLU A 280 -8.04 19.93 -13.93
C GLU A 280 -7.22 19.20 -15.00
N THR A 281 -5.91 19.23 -14.82
CA THR A 281 -4.95 18.51 -15.65
C THR A 281 -4.65 17.16 -15.03
N LYS A 282 -4.72 16.11 -15.84
CA LYS A 282 -4.30 14.76 -15.48
C LYS A 282 -2.83 14.56 -15.83
N TYR A 283 -2.07 14.00 -14.90
CA TYR A 283 -0.66 13.69 -15.03
C TYR A 283 -0.48 12.18 -15.16
N THR A 284 0.06 11.71 -16.28
CA THR A 284 0.36 10.29 -16.50
C THR A 284 1.85 10.14 -16.76
N TRP A 285 2.53 9.36 -15.93
CA TRP A 285 3.97 9.15 -16.03
C TRP A 285 4.31 7.90 -16.82
N TYR A 286 5.41 7.96 -17.52
CA TYR A 286 5.97 6.89 -18.34
C TYR A 286 7.47 6.74 -18.07
N VAL A 287 7.98 5.53 -18.26
CA VAL A 287 9.43 5.25 -18.30
C VAL A 287 9.83 4.89 -19.71
N GLU A 288 10.93 5.48 -20.22
CA GLU A 288 11.53 5.08 -21.48
C GLU A 288 12.29 3.77 -21.28
N ASP A 289 11.80 2.70 -21.93
CA ASP A 289 12.45 1.39 -21.91
C ASP A 289 13.64 1.35 -22.89
N ASN A 290 13.47 1.99 -24.06
CA ASN A 290 14.52 2.13 -25.07
C ASN A 290 14.30 3.39 -25.91
N ALA A 291 15.16 4.37 -25.73
CA ALA A 291 15.10 5.64 -26.48
C ALA A 291 15.28 5.47 -28.01
N ALA A 292 16.00 4.43 -28.44
CA ALA A 292 16.25 4.20 -29.87
C ALA A 292 15.03 3.59 -30.61
N THR A 293 14.13 2.93 -29.89
CA THR A 293 12.93 2.30 -30.45
C THR A 293 11.65 3.04 -30.07
N ASP A 294 11.76 4.17 -29.38
CA ASP A 294 10.62 4.96 -28.90
C ASP A 294 9.65 4.08 -28.08
N SER A 295 10.23 3.15 -27.30
CA SER A 295 9.51 2.23 -26.43
C SER A 295 9.44 2.79 -25.03
N TYR A 296 8.25 2.81 -24.45
CA TYR A 296 8.02 3.29 -23.09
C TYR A 296 6.89 2.52 -22.41
N THR A 297 6.97 2.41 -21.08
CA THR A 297 5.99 1.75 -20.22
C THR A 297 5.23 2.79 -19.39
N ARG A 298 3.90 2.68 -19.39
CA ARG A 298 3.05 3.53 -18.56
C ARG A 298 3.15 3.10 -17.10
N LEU A 299 3.38 4.06 -16.22
CA LEU A 299 3.40 3.86 -14.77
C LEU A 299 1.98 3.93 -14.17
N ARG A 300 1.81 3.26 -13.03
CA ARG A 300 0.53 3.17 -12.33
C ARG A 300 0.47 4.20 -11.21
N GLU A 301 -0.53 5.05 -11.26
CA GLU A 301 -0.80 5.97 -10.17
C GLU A 301 -1.19 5.20 -8.89
N ASN A 302 -0.80 5.70 -7.73
CA ASN A 302 -0.93 5.09 -6.41
C ASN A 302 -0.14 3.78 -6.18
N VAL A 303 0.69 3.36 -7.15
CA VAL A 303 1.61 2.22 -7.06
C VAL A 303 3.04 2.67 -7.33
N ASP A 304 3.27 3.28 -8.47
CA ASP A 304 4.60 3.72 -8.91
C ASP A 304 4.86 5.18 -8.53
N TYR A 305 3.80 5.99 -8.56
CA TYR A 305 3.82 7.40 -8.18
C TYR A 305 2.47 7.81 -7.56
N GLU A 306 2.46 8.96 -6.90
CA GLU A 306 1.23 9.61 -6.42
C GLU A 306 1.17 11.05 -6.90
N VAL A 307 -0.06 11.54 -7.09
CA VAL A 307 -0.33 12.93 -7.44
C VAL A 307 -1.16 13.58 -6.33
N SER A 308 -0.77 14.79 -5.90
CA SER A 308 -1.51 15.59 -4.94
C SER A 308 -1.41 17.07 -5.30
N ASN A 309 -2.54 17.71 -5.60
CA ASN A 309 -2.62 19.14 -5.96
C ASN A 309 -1.60 19.54 -7.04
N GLY A 310 -1.49 18.75 -8.11
CA GLY A 310 -0.54 19.01 -9.20
C GLY A 310 0.92 18.70 -8.90
N LYS A 311 1.22 18.13 -7.74
CA LYS A 311 2.57 17.68 -7.38
C LYS A 311 2.65 16.17 -7.49
N THR A 312 3.75 15.65 -8.02
CA THR A 312 4.00 14.21 -8.12
C THR A 312 5.18 13.79 -7.27
N ARG A 313 5.06 12.62 -6.62
CA ARG A 313 6.16 11.95 -5.92
C ARG A 313 6.21 10.49 -6.35
N PHE A 314 7.42 9.96 -6.59
CA PHE A 314 7.61 8.54 -6.91
C PHE A 314 7.68 7.70 -5.64
N LEU A 315 6.95 6.60 -5.61
CA LEU A 315 6.81 5.74 -4.44
C LEU A 315 7.83 4.59 -4.44
N ARG A 316 8.36 4.22 -5.61
CA ARG A 316 9.34 3.15 -5.77
C ARG A 316 10.44 3.50 -6.79
N ASN A 317 11.51 2.71 -6.78
CA ASN A 317 12.66 2.87 -7.67
C ASN A 317 12.32 2.41 -9.10
N VAL A 318 11.86 3.31 -9.94
CA VAL A 318 11.62 3.04 -11.36
C VAL A 318 12.90 3.31 -12.14
N ARG A 319 13.39 2.29 -12.86
CA ARG A 319 14.61 2.38 -13.67
C ARG A 319 14.31 2.91 -15.05
N GLY A 320 15.14 3.82 -15.53
CA GLY A 320 15.02 4.44 -16.83
C GLY A 320 14.79 5.96 -16.76
N ARG A 321 14.63 6.57 -17.91
CA ARG A 321 14.31 8.00 -18.03
C ARG A 321 12.80 8.17 -18.01
N LEU A 322 12.30 9.06 -17.17
CA LEU A 322 10.86 9.26 -16.99
C LEU A 322 10.41 10.53 -17.69
N PHE A 323 9.17 10.55 -18.11
CA PHE A 323 8.49 11.76 -18.57
C PHE A 323 7.02 11.73 -18.14
N VAL A 324 6.42 12.91 -18.04
CA VAL A 324 4.98 13.07 -17.78
C VAL A 324 4.26 13.45 -19.07
N ALA A 325 3.11 12.82 -19.32
CA ALA A 325 2.11 13.27 -20.25
C ALA A 325 1.01 14.01 -19.49
N MET A 326 0.65 15.20 -19.96
CA MET A 326 -0.38 16.02 -19.38
C MET A 326 -1.58 16.11 -20.31
N SER A 327 -2.78 15.92 -19.80
CA SER A 327 -4.03 16.05 -20.56
C SER A 327 -5.10 16.77 -19.75
N THR A 328 -5.94 17.56 -20.42
CA THR A 328 -7.02 18.31 -19.76
C THR A 328 -8.21 18.51 -20.71
N GLU A 329 -9.41 18.47 -20.15
CA GLU A 329 -10.63 18.83 -20.90
C GLU A 329 -10.68 20.32 -21.30
N ALA A 330 -9.83 21.17 -20.68
CA ALA A 330 -9.70 22.56 -21.09
C ALA A 330 -9.12 22.69 -22.50
N PHE A 331 -8.24 21.77 -22.88
CA PHE A 331 -7.59 21.71 -24.19
C PHE A 331 -7.48 20.24 -24.65
N PRO A 332 -8.58 19.60 -25.12
CA PRO A 332 -8.65 18.17 -25.42
C PRO A 332 -7.64 17.67 -26.46
N HIS A 333 -7.17 18.56 -27.34
CA HIS A 333 -6.22 18.22 -28.40
C HIS A 333 -4.82 18.81 -28.17
N PHE A 334 -4.52 19.14 -26.92
CA PHE A 334 -3.21 19.68 -26.55
C PHE A 334 -2.14 18.60 -26.61
N ASP A 335 -1.18 18.74 -27.51
CA ASP A 335 -0.12 17.78 -27.75
C ASP A 335 1.23 18.45 -27.98
N SER A 336 2.27 17.66 -28.03
CA SER A 336 3.63 18.14 -28.23
C SER A 336 4.28 17.60 -29.48
N PHE A 337 5.28 18.31 -29.94
CA PHE A 337 6.17 17.89 -31.02
C PHE A 337 7.60 17.78 -30.51
N GLU A 338 8.35 16.95 -31.19
CA GLU A 338 9.80 16.88 -31.09
C GLU A 338 10.41 17.47 -32.37
N ARG A 339 11.39 18.35 -32.19
CA ARG A 339 12.12 18.88 -33.34
C ARG A 339 13.02 17.79 -33.91
N THR A 340 13.05 17.62 -35.23
CA THR A 340 13.91 16.66 -35.89
C THR A 340 15.37 17.01 -35.60
N PRO A 341 16.19 16.09 -35.08
CA PRO A 341 17.61 16.34 -34.79
C PRO A 341 18.34 16.86 -36.05
N GLY A 342 19.04 17.98 -35.93
CA GLY A 342 19.74 18.62 -37.03
C GLY A 342 18.92 19.60 -37.89
N ALA A 343 17.60 19.66 -37.69
CA ALA A 343 16.73 20.60 -38.41
C ALA A 343 16.72 22.01 -37.79
N PHE A 344 17.22 22.14 -36.56
CA PHE A 344 17.25 23.44 -35.84
C PHE A 344 18.50 23.56 -34.98
N THR A 345 19.33 24.53 -35.29
CA THR A 345 20.22 25.10 -34.30
C THR A 345 19.56 26.30 -33.64
N VAL A 346 20.08 26.79 -32.52
CA VAL A 346 19.47 27.82 -31.68
C VAL A 346 19.43 29.21 -32.32
N SER A 347 19.87 29.35 -33.57
CA SER A 347 19.84 30.60 -34.31
C SER A 347 18.55 30.73 -35.15
N GLY A 348 17.93 31.88 -35.10
CA GLY A 348 16.72 32.19 -35.90
C GLY A 348 16.91 31.96 -37.40
N GLU A 349 18.15 31.96 -37.88
CA GLU A 349 18.47 31.64 -39.25
C GLU A 349 18.13 30.21 -39.67
N ASP A 350 18.33 29.25 -38.80
CA ASP A 350 18.04 27.86 -39.11
C ASP A 350 16.55 27.53 -39.11
N HIS A 351 15.77 28.31 -38.35
CA HIS A 351 14.31 28.18 -38.37
C HIS A 351 13.70 28.50 -39.74
N ILE A 352 14.30 29.42 -40.49
CA ILE A 352 13.80 29.84 -41.79
C ILE A 352 14.56 29.17 -42.94
N LYS A 353 15.86 28.90 -42.81
CA LYS A 353 16.62 28.15 -43.81
C LYS A 353 16.05 26.75 -44.06
N THR A 354 15.57 26.09 -43.06
CA THR A 354 14.91 24.79 -43.20
C THR A 354 13.56 24.88 -43.90
N ARG A 355 12.93 26.06 -43.98
CA ARG A 355 11.70 26.28 -44.72
C ARG A 355 11.91 26.62 -46.20
N HIS A 356 13.00 27.31 -46.49
CA HIS A 356 13.31 27.74 -47.84
C HIS A 356 14.20 26.77 -48.62
N GLY A 357 14.81 25.80 -47.93
CA GLY A 357 15.78 24.87 -48.53
C GLY A 357 15.41 23.39 -48.52
N HIS A 358 14.33 22.97 -47.87
CA HIS A 358 13.85 21.59 -47.95
C HIS A 358 12.58 21.47 -48.80
N ALA A 359 12.50 20.40 -49.53
CA ALA A 359 11.25 20.02 -50.25
C ALA A 359 10.12 19.92 -49.22
N ASP A 360 8.91 20.40 -49.60
CA ASP A 360 7.70 20.47 -48.76
C ASP A 360 7.22 19.11 -48.15
N SER A 361 8.01 18.06 -48.25
CA SER A 361 7.67 16.68 -47.89
C SER A 361 8.33 16.13 -46.61
N GLU A 362 9.33 16.81 -46.05
CA GLU A 362 9.92 16.32 -44.75
C GLU A 362 9.33 17.05 -43.55
N PRO A 363 8.74 16.32 -42.58
CA PRO A 363 8.22 16.93 -41.38
C PRO A 363 9.37 17.47 -40.53
N LEU A 364 9.40 18.80 -40.32
CA LEU A 364 10.36 19.49 -39.44
C LEU A 364 10.19 19.12 -37.95
N TYR A 365 9.16 18.40 -37.65
CA TYR A 365 8.81 17.97 -36.29
C TYR A 365 8.00 16.68 -36.34
N THR A 366 8.23 15.84 -35.34
CA THR A 366 7.47 14.60 -35.16
C THR A 366 6.45 14.81 -34.03
N ARG A 367 5.20 14.53 -34.31
CA ARG A 367 4.12 14.54 -33.31
C ARG A 367 4.33 13.38 -32.37
N ILE A 368 4.26 13.62 -31.07
CA ILE A 368 4.40 12.60 -30.03
C ILE A 368 3.03 12.01 -29.75
N ALA A 369 2.93 10.68 -29.83
CA ALA A 369 1.71 9.94 -29.61
C ALA A 369 1.86 8.89 -28.50
N ASP A 370 0.77 8.61 -27.80
CA ASP A 370 0.72 7.54 -26.79
C ASP A 370 0.43 6.19 -27.48
N LYS A 371 1.42 5.32 -27.57
CA LYS A 371 1.29 3.98 -28.15
C LYS A 371 0.35 3.06 -27.36
N TYR A 372 0.08 3.35 -26.10
CA TYR A 372 -0.86 2.59 -25.26
C TYR A 372 -2.30 3.04 -25.38
N ASN A 373 -2.54 4.22 -25.96
CA ASN A 373 -3.84 4.80 -26.13
C ASN A 373 -4.11 5.09 -27.63
N ASN A 374 -4.12 4.05 -28.45
CA ASN A 374 -4.42 4.12 -29.89
C ASN A 374 -3.59 5.14 -30.70
N ASN A 375 -2.35 5.39 -30.30
CA ASN A 375 -1.48 6.42 -30.87
C ASN A 375 -2.06 7.84 -30.77
N GLU A 376 -2.89 8.12 -29.77
CA GLU A 376 -3.38 9.47 -29.56
C GLU A 376 -2.24 10.43 -29.20
N PRO A 377 -2.26 11.64 -29.75
CA PRO A 377 -1.24 12.64 -29.44
C PRO A 377 -1.26 13.05 -27.98
N ILE A 378 -0.07 13.22 -27.39
CA ILE A 378 0.09 13.62 -25.99
C ILE A 378 0.99 14.85 -25.83
N TYR A 379 0.68 15.67 -24.83
CA TYR A 379 1.56 16.75 -24.37
C TYR A 379 2.58 16.19 -23.38
N ARG A 380 3.79 15.98 -23.85
CA ARG A 380 4.89 15.33 -23.12
C ARG A 380 5.89 16.33 -22.59
N SER A 381 6.47 16.01 -21.41
CA SER A 381 7.63 16.72 -20.87
C SER A 381 8.97 16.23 -21.47
N ASN A 382 10.04 16.96 -21.17
CA ASN A 382 11.39 16.40 -21.22
C ASN A 382 11.56 15.30 -20.17
N THR A 383 12.70 14.61 -20.17
CA THR A 383 12.93 13.49 -19.27
C THR A 383 13.53 13.91 -17.93
N LEU A 384 13.22 13.10 -16.92
CA LEU A 384 13.73 13.18 -15.56
C LEU A 384 14.36 11.83 -15.17
N SER A 385 15.33 11.86 -14.27
CA SER A 385 15.94 10.67 -13.67
C SER A 385 15.61 10.57 -12.19
N LEU A 386 15.53 9.34 -11.67
CA LEU A 386 15.34 9.10 -10.25
C LEU A 386 16.67 8.76 -9.57
N LYS A 387 16.90 9.42 -8.45
CA LYS A 387 17.90 9.01 -7.48
C LYS A 387 17.28 7.99 -6.55
N TYR A 388 17.74 6.74 -6.67
CA TYR A 388 17.17 5.63 -5.91
C TYR A 388 17.41 5.78 -4.42
N ASN A 389 16.42 5.39 -3.63
CA ASN A 389 16.52 5.32 -2.19
C ASN A 389 16.64 3.84 -1.80
N LEU A 390 17.88 3.39 -1.64
CA LEU A 390 18.23 1.98 -1.43
C LEU A 390 18.67 1.76 0.02
N TRP A 391 18.34 0.58 0.58
CA TRP A 391 18.91 0.16 1.84
C TRP A 391 20.40 -0.13 1.69
N TYR A 392 21.21 0.64 2.39
CA TYR A 392 22.65 0.49 2.39
C TYR A 392 23.20 0.06 3.77
N GLY A 393 22.59 0.51 4.87
CA GLY A 393 23.03 0.24 6.23
C GLY A 393 24.35 0.94 6.52
N GLY A 394 24.50 2.22 6.15
CA GLY A 394 25.73 2.99 6.23
C GLY A 394 26.25 3.17 7.67
N THR A 395 25.36 3.36 8.64
CA THR A 395 25.71 3.58 10.05
C THR A 395 25.41 2.38 10.94
N ASP A 396 24.19 1.80 10.84
CA ASP A 396 23.75 0.67 11.66
C ASP A 396 22.65 -0.14 10.94
N ASN A 397 21.91 -0.96 11.68
CA ASN A 397 20.83 -1.83 11.16
C ASN A 397 19.44 -1.21 11.29
N THR A 398 19.32 0.03 11.74
CA THR A 398 18.07 0.65 12.12
C THR A 398 17.32 1.17 10.90
N TRP A 399 16.10 0.69 10.67
CA TRP A 399 15.23 1.12 9.56
C TRP A 399 14.96 2.62 9.56
N ALA A 400 14.64 3.17 10.74
CA ALA A 400 14.19 4.56 10.90
C ALA A 400 15.30 5.62 10.72
N LYS A 401 16.54 5.21 10.45
CA LYS A 401 17.69 6.14 10.37
C LYS A 401 17.96 6.52 8.91
N PRO A 402 17.82 7.80 8.53
CA PRO A 402 17.98 8.26 7.15
C PRO A 402 19.35 7.92 6.54
N GLU A 403 20.42 7.98 7.34
CA GLU A 403 21.80 7.75 6.89
C GLU A 403 22.07 6.29 6.48
N ASN A 404 21.14 5.39 6.80
CA ASN A 404 21.20 4.00 6.35
C ASN A 404 20.67 3.81 4.92
N TRP A 405 20.06 4.85 4.33
CA TRP A 405 19.48 4.86 3.01
C TRP A 405 20.26 5.76 2.06
N THR A 406 20.52 5.32 0.84
CA THR A 406 21.32 6.09 -0.14
C THR A 406 20.70 7.44 -0.50
N GLY A 407 19.39 7.58 -0.44
CA GLY A 407 18.65 8.82 -0.62
C GLY A 407 18.60 9.72 0.63
N ASN A 408 19.21 9.28 1.75
CA ASN A 408 19.11 9.95 3.05
C ASN A 408 17.65 10.23 3.45
N TYR A 409 16.78 9.26 3.22
CA TYR A 409 15.34 9.32 3.48
C TYR A 409 14.81 7.95 3.88
N VAL A 410 14.02 7.88 4.96
CA VAL A 410 13.38 6.64 5.42
C VAL A 410 12.09 6.41 4.62
N PRO A 411 11.96 5.29 3.89
CA PRO A 411 10.70 4.97 3.20
C PRO A 411 9.53 4.94 4.18
N LYS A 412 8.44 5.60 3.83
CA LYS A 412 7.22 5.55 4.63
C LYS A 412 6.63 4.15 4.57
N THR A 413 6.47 3.53 5.74
CA THR A 413 5.82 2.24 5.92
C THR A 413 4.62 2.47 6.84
N LEU A 414 3.41 2.43 6.29
CA LEU A 414 2.20 2.83 7.02
C LEU A 414 1.29 1.63 7.25
N LYS A 415 0.57 1.66 8.39
CA LYS A 415 -0.24 0.53 8.86
C LYS A 415 -1.63 0.44 8.23
N SER A 416 -2.16 1.53 7.65
CA SER A 416 -3.52 1.55 7.12
C SER A 416 -3.60 1.18 5.65
N ASP A 417 -4.68 0.51 5.25
CA ASP A 417 -4.88 0.07 3.86
C ASP A 417 -5.06 1.23 2.85
N GLY A 418 -5.28 2.46 3.33
CA GLY A 418 -5.38 3.67 2.50
C GLY A 418 -4.05 4.36 2.22
N ASP A 419 -2.98 3.96 2.90
CA ASP A 419 -1.69 4.63 2.80
C ASP A 419 -0.83 4.09 1.65
N LYS A 420 -0.22 5.00 0.92
CA LYS A 420 0.68 4.69 -0.18
C LYS A 420 2.06 4.33 0.37
N VAL A 421 2.45 3.07 0.26
CA VAL A 421 3.68 2.52 0.85
C VAL A 421 4.78 2.41 -0.20
N ALA A 422 6.00 2.72 0.20
CA ALA A 422 7.15 2.67 -0.67
C ALA A 422 7.68 1.24 -0.86
N GLU A 423 8.34 1.02 -1.99
CA GLU A 423 9.22 -0.13 -2.23
C GLU A 423 10.47 -0.05 -1.36
N VAL A 424 10.94 -1.20 -0.87
CA VAL A 424 12.23 -1.33 -0.20
C VAL A 424 13.16 -2.15 -1.06
N GLU A 425 14.21 -1.54 -1.56
CA GLU A 425 15.24 -2.18 -2.38
C GLU A 425 16.60 -2.10 -1.68
N PHE A 426 17.35 -3.21 -1.71
CA PHE A 426 18.71 -3.28 -1.18
C PHE A 426 19.73 -2.78 -2.20
N ALA A 427 20.75 -2.06 -1.73
CA ALA A 427 21.87 -1.63 -2.54
C ALA A 427 22.67 -2.83 -3.06
N THR A 428 22.98 -2.81 -4.35
CA THR A 428 23.83 -3.79 -5.06
C THR A 428 25.05 -3.05 -5.63
N LYS A 429 26.05 -3.77 -6.10
CA LYS A 429 27.16 -3.15 -6.83
C LYS A 429 26.68 -2.40 -8.06
N ALA A 430 25.70 -2.95 -8.76
CA ALA A 430 25.15 -2.38 -10.01
C ALA A 430 24.35 -1.09 -9.79
N ASN A 431 23.59 -0.99 -8.68
CA ASN A 431 22.68 0.15 -8.44
C ASN A 431 23.24 1.19 -7.44
N ASN A 432 24.42 0.96 -6.86
CA ASN A 432 25.06 1.84 -5.88
C ASN A 432 26.59 1.96 -6.09
N ASN A 433 27.03 2.31 -7.29
CA ASN A 433 28.41 2.64 -7.63
C ASN A 433 29.46 1.65 -7.09
N GLY A 434 29.21 0.35 -7.18
CA GLY A 434 30.12 -0.71 -6.71
C GLY A 434 29.97 -1.07 -5.22
N HIS A 435 29.06 -0.43 -4.49
CA HIS A 435 28.87 -0.62 -3.05
C HIS A 435 27.56 -1.36 -2.73
N PRO A 436 27.59 -2.67 -2.45
CA PRO A 436 26.42 -3.42 -2.01
C PRO A 436 26.05 -3.07 -0.58
N ALA A 437 24.85 -3.50 -0.12
CA ALA A 437 24.41 -3.28 1.24
C ALA A 437 25.42 -3.82 2.27
N LEU A 438 25.77 -3.00 3.27
CA LEU A 438 26.76 -3.33 4.29
C LEU A 438 26.18 -4.11 5.47
N ARG A 439 24.91 -3.90 5.79
CA ARG A 439 24.24 -4.47 6.97
C ARG A 439 22.86 -5.02 6.65
N ASP A 440 22.38 -5.89 7.55
CA ASP A 440 20.99 -6.34 7.54
C ASP A 440 20.05 -5.19 7.87
N LEU A 441 18.85 -5.24 7.32
CA LEU A 441 17.76 -4.33 7.65
C LEU A 441 16.89 -4.95 8.73
N HIS A 442 16.78 -4.31 9.88
CA HIS A 442 15.97 -4.80 10.98
C HIS A 442 14.61 -4.11 11.04
N VAL A 443 13.53 -4.90 11.10
CA VAL A 443 12.25 -4.48 11.67
C VAL A 443 12.39 -4.66 13.18
N ALA A 444 12.52 -3.57 13.91
CA ALA A 444 12.84 -3.60 15.34
C ALA A 444 11.64 -4.08 16.16
N LYS A 445 11.91 -4.60 17.37
CA LYS A 445 10.85 -5.04 18.31
C LYS A 445 9.81 -3.93 18.51
N GLY A 446 8.54 -4.29 18.42
CA GLY A 446 7.40 -3.37 18.55
C GLY A 446 7.08 -2.56 17.30
N GLU A 447 7.86 -2.74 16.23
CA GLU A 447 7.56 -2.12 14.93
C GLU A 447 6.73 -3.05 14.05
N ASP A 448 5.71 -2.48 13.42
CA ASP A 448 4.97 -3.12 12.34
C ASP A 448 5.20 -2.33 11.08
N ARG A 449 5.74 -2.98 10.05
CA ARG A 449 6.08 -2.35 8.78
C ARG A 449 5.24 -2.94 7.66
N VAL A 450 4.74 -2.07 6.80
CA VAL A 450 4.04 -2.45 5.58
C VAL A 450 4.80 -1.89 4.40
N VAL A 451 5.15 -2.74 3.44
CA VAL A 451 5.84 -2.35 2.21
C VAL A 451 5.08 -2.85 0.99
N THR A 452 5.21 -2.15 -0.13
CA THR A 452 4.64 -2.64 -1.40
C THR A 452 5.45 -3.81 -1.92
N GLU A 453 6.75 -3.64 -2.06
CA GLU A 453 7.68 -4.66 -2.52
C GLU A 453 8.97 -4.62 -1.68
N LEU A 454 9.59 -5.79 -1.51
CA LEU A 454 10.91 -5.95 -0.92
C LEU A 454 11.84 -6.58 -1.95
N ILE A 455 12.82 -5.84 -2.44
CA ILE A 455 13.77 -6.30 -3.45
C ILE A 455 15.17 -6.43 -2.82
N ASN A 456 15.67 -7.65 -2.75
CA ASN A 456 17.02 -7.92 -2.23
C ASN A 456 17.83 -8.78 -3.18
N LYS A 457 18.55 -8.11 -4.06
CA LYS A 457 19.52 -8.70 -5.01
C LYS A 457 20.97 -8.38 -4.62
N SER A 458 21.21 -7.95 -3.38
CA SER A 458 22.53 -7.55 -2.90
C SER A 458 23.49 -8.73 -2.83
N GLU A 459 24.66 -8.60 -3.42
CA GLU A 459 25.73 -9.61 -3.43
C GLU A 459 26.37 -9.82 -2.06
N SER A 460 26.09 -8.91 -1.12
CA SER A 460 26.70 -8.93 0.23
C SER A 460 26.19 -10.01 1.17
N GLY A 461 25.16 -10.77 0.79
CA GLY A 461 24.54 -11.75 1.66
C GLY A 461 23.66 -11.18 2.77
N LYS A 462 23.48 -9.85 2.83
CA LYS A 462 22.65 -9.17 3.83
C LYS A 462 21.16 -9.32 3.50
N GLY A 463 20.31 -9.28 4.52
CA GLY A 463 18.89 -9.50 4.37
C GLY A 463 18.03 -8.69 5.32
N VAL A 464 16.73 -8.86 5.24
CA VAL A 464 15.78 -8.31 6.21
C VAL A 464 15.63 -9.26 7.40
N ILE A 465 15.66 -8.72 8.60
CA ILE A 465 15.41 -9.43 9.85
C ILE A 465 14.15 -8.86 10.49
N VAL A 466 13.14 -9.68 10.63
CA VAL A 466 11.95 -9.36 11.41
C VAL A 466 12.17 -9.87 12.82
N ASN A 467 12.37 -8.96 13.76
CA ASN A 467 12.65 -9.33 15.15
C ASN A 467 11.38 -9.88 15.84
N ALA A 468 11.57 -10.63 16.92
CA ALA A 468 10.47 -11.09 17.76
C ALA A 468 9.66 -9.89 18.27
N GLY A 469 8.34 -10.00 18.30
CA GLY A 469 7.42 -8.92 18.67
C GLY A 469 7.26 -7.83 17.61
N SER A 470 7.63 -8.08 16.35
CA SER A 470 7.45 -7.17 15.22
C SER A 470 6.84 -7.86 14.01
N SER A 471 6.33 -7.10 13.05
CA SER A 471 5.75 -7.64 11.82
C SER A 471 6.21 -6.91 10.56
N LEU A 472 6.29 -7.66 9.46
CA LEU A 472 6.48 -7.14 8.11
C LEU A 472 5.37 -7.66 7.20
N ARG A 473 4.54 -6.76 6.70
CA ARG A 473 3.51 -7.05 5.68
C ARG A 473 4.00 -6.59 4.32
N VAL A 474 3.95 -7.48 3.34
CA VAL A 474 4.33 -7.19 1.96
C VAL A 474 3.07 -7.23 1.09
N LYS A 475 2.71 -6.10 0.48
CA LYS A 475 1.47 -6.01 -0.32
C LYS A 475 1.56 -6.73 -1.64
N ASP A 476 2.71 -6.73 -2.31
CA ASP A 476 2.88 -7.37 -3.61
C ASP A 476 3.87 -8.53 -3.56
N LYS A 477 5.18 -8.30 -3.62
CA LYS A 477 6.17 -9.38 -3.69
C LYS A 477 7.44 -9.12 -2.90
N VAL A 478 8.11 -10.22 -2.56
CA VAL A 478 9.52 -10.25 -2.15
C VAL A 478 10.32 -10.85 -3.30
N GLU A 479 11.28 -10.10 -3.82
CA GLU A 479 12.20 -10.55 -4.84
C GLU A 479 13.60 -10.71 -4.26
N VAL A 480 14.08 -11.94 -4.15
CA VAL A 480 15.42 -12.26 -3.71
C VAL A 480 16.18 -12.94 -4.83
N ASP A 481 17.49 -12.66 -4.95
CA ASP A 481 18.31 -13.30 -5.97
C ASP A 481 18.42 -14.81 -5.70
N LYS A 482 18.19 -15.62 -6.71
CA LYS A 482 18.49 -17.06 -6.66
C LYS A 482 20.01 -17.18 -6.67
N ALA A 483 20.57 -17.75 -5.61
CA ALA A 483 22.00 -17.83 -5.38
C ALA A 483 22.79 -18.17 -6.64
N THR A 484 23.52 -17.20 -7.14
CA THR A 484 24.74 -17.46 -7.91
C THR A 484 25.83 -17.69 -6.88
N THR A 485 26.70 -18.66 -7.14
CA THR A 485 27.89 -18.95 -6.33
C THR A 485 28.76 -17.70 -6.21
N SER A 486 28.45 -16.83 -5.26
CA SER A 486 29.28 -15.66 -4.97
C SER A 486 30.31 -16.02 -3.93
N SER A 487 31.51 -15.52 -4.10
CA SER A 487 32.68 -15.66 -3.22
C SER A 487 32.47 -15.09 -1.80
N TYR A 488 31.28 -14.66 -1.46
CA TYR A 488 30.88 -14.18 -0.14
C TYR A 488 29.97 -15.22 0.51
N GLY A 489 30.50 -16.07 1.34
CA GLY A 489 30.03 -17.24 2.04
C GLY A 489 28.58 -17.44 2.52
N ASN A 490 27.60 -16.68 2.07
CA ASN A 490 26.18 -16.83 2.40
C ASN A 490 25.29 -16.62 1.16
N ALA A 491 25.51 -17.44 0.14
CA ALA A 491 24.75 -17.41 -1.10
C ALA A 491 23.34 -18.05 -1.00
N ASP A 492 22.98 -18.63 0.15
CA ASP A 492 21.68 -19.26 0.34
C ASP A 492 20.56 -18.19 0.36
N PRO A 493 19.57 -18.22 -0.54
CA PRO A 493 18.45 -17.26 -0.57
C PRO A 493 17.65 -17.22 0.74
N ALA A 494 17.66 -18.30 1.53
CA ALA A 494 16.97 -18.33 2.82
C ALA A 494 17.57 -17.38 3.87
N TYR A 495 18.79 -16.90 3.69
CA TYR A 495 19.36 -15.88 4.57
C TYR A 495 18.89 -14.46 4.27
N ARG A 496 18.24 -14.22 3.16
CA ARG A 496 17.75 -12.88 2.75
C ARG A 496 16.55 -12.43 3.55
N VAL A 497 15.78 -13.38 4.10
CA VAL A 497 14.63 -13.11 4.95
C VAL A 497 14.74 -13.97 6.19
N ARG A 498 14.81 -13.35 7.35
CA ARG A 498 14.99 -14.03 8.64
C ARG A 498 13.96 -13.55 9.66
N LEU A 499 13.25 -14.50 10.27
CA LEU A 499 12.28 -14.25 11.33
C LEU A 499 12.85 -14.74 12.65
N LYS A 500 12.88 -13.85 13.63
CA LYS A 500 13.48 -14.10 14.95
C LYS A 500 12.48 -14.60 15.96
N SER A 501 12.95 -15.45 16.86
CA SER A 501 12.20 -15.96 18.00
C SER A 501 13.03 -15.81 19.28
N ILE A 502 12.44 -15.20 20.30
CA ILE A 502 13.06 -15.05 21.62
C ILE A 502 12.05 -15.40 22.72
N PRO A 503 12.54 -15.78 23.92
CA PRO A 503 11.66 -16.11 25.06
C PRO A 503 10.70 -14.96 25.42
N GLY A 504 9.44 -15.30 25.66
CA GLY A 504 8.44 -14.36 26.17
C GLY A 504 7.88 -13.35 25.16
N GLU A 505 8.30 -13.47 23.89
CA GLU A 505 7.81 -12.61 22.81
C GLU A 505 7.16 -13.42 21.70
N PRO A 506 6.17 -12.89 21.00
CA PRO A 506 5.69 -13.46 19.74
C PRO A 506 6.84 -13.56 18.73
N ASN A 507 6.83 -14.59 17.90
CA ASN A 507 7.79 -14.69 16.78
C ASN A 507 7.69 -13.47 15.86
N GLY A 508 8.78 -13.09 15.20
CA GLY A 508 8.75 -12.13 14.11
C GLY A 508 7.81 -12.62 13.01
N ALA A 509 6.85 -11.79 12.62
CA ALA A 509 5.81 -12.16 11.68
C ALA A 509 6.08 -11.62 10.28
N LEU A 510 5.89 -12.47 9.26
CA LEU A 510 5.94 -12.09 7.85
C LEU A 510 4.69 -12.60 7.14
N PHE A 511 3.99 -11.73 6.45
CA PHE A 511 2.80 -12.12 5.70
C PHE A 511 2.56 -11.25 4.47
N PHE A 512 1.71 -11.73 3.55
CA PHE A 512 1.56 -11.20 2.21
C PHE A 512 0.09 -10.96 1.86
N ASP A 513 -0.19 -9.86 1.18
CA ASP A 513 -1.52 -9.63 0.58
C ASP A 513 -1.70 -10.49 -0.69
N THR A 514 -0.58 -10.83 -1.36
CA THR A 514 -0.55 -11.66 -2.57
C THR A 514 0.38 -12.87 -2.39
N PRO A 515 -0.01 -13.88 -1.58
CA PRO A 515 0.84 -15.04 -1.30
C PRO A 515 1.24 -15.81 -2.56
N ALA A 516 0.37 -15.90 -3.56
CA ALA A 516 0.65 -16.60 -4.82
C ALA A 516 1.86 -16.04 -5.59
N LYS A 517 2.16 -14.75 -5.48
CA LYS A 517 3.35 -14.12 -6.07
C LYS A 517 4.65 -14.49 -5.32
N ASN A 518 4.53 -14.97 -4.09
CA ASN A 518 5.63 -15.23 -3.17
C ASN A 518 5.85 -16.73 -2.88
N LYS A 519 5.14 -17.61 -3.59
CA LYS A 519 5.15 -19.07 -3.35
C LYS A 519 6.53 -19.73 -3.40
N ASP A 520 7.51 -19.12 -4.07
CA ASP A 520 8.87 -19.65 -4.16
C ASP A 520 9.87 -18.92 -3.26
N LEU A 521 9.38 -18.17 -2.27
CA LEU A 521 10.24 -17.46 -1.32
C LEU A 521 10.87 -18.43 -0.33
N PHE A 522 12.20 -18.33 -0.19
CA PHE A 522 12.98 -19.01 0.84
C PHE A 522 13.23 -18.07 2.02
N ALA A 523 13.14 -18.60 3.22
CA ALA A 523 13.42 -17.85 4.45
C ALA A 523 14.08 -18.72 5.52
N THR A 524 14.61 -18.05 6.53
CA THR A 524 15.07 -18.63 7.79
C THR A 524 14.10 -18.22 8.89
N VAL A 525 13.47 -19.19 9.54
CA VAL A 525 12.50 -18.98 10.61
C VAL A 525 13.04 -19.59 11.88
N GLU A 526 13.22 -18.80 12.91
CA GLU A 526 13.65 -19.26 14.22
C GLU A 526 12.45 -19.75 15.03
N PHE A 527 12.71 -20.74 15.88
CA PHE A 527 11.75 -21.33 16.79
C PHE A 527 12.43 -21.54 18.15
N TYR A 528 12.06 -20.73 19.14
CA TYR A 528 12.57 -20.89 20.50
C TYR A 528 11.83 -21.99 21.23
N THR A 529 12.58 -22.87 21.87
CA THR A 529 12.08 -23.98 22.69
C THR A 529 12.63 -23.92 24.11
N LYS A 530 11.80 -24.35 25.08
CA LYS A 530 12.11 -24.36 26.50
C LYS A 530 12.80 -25.68 26.83
N GLY A 531 13.89 -25.76 27.49
CA GLY A 531 14.51 -27.02 27.97
C GLY A 531 13.83 -27.57 29.20
N TYR A 532 13.99 -28.88 29.50
CA TYR A 532 13.43 -29.48 30.69
C TYR A 532 14.35 -29.39 31.93
N ASP A 533 15.58 -28.92 31.78
CA ASP A 533 16.61 -28.78 32.85
C ASP A 533 16.78 -30.02 33.74
N GLY A 534 17.72 -30.87 33.38
CA GLY A 534 18.03 -32.06 34.15
C GLY A 534 18.04 -33.35 33.35
N ASN A 535 17.94 -34.46 34.00
CA ASN A 535 17.83 -35.76 33.37
C ASN A 535 16.41 -35.91 32.76
N PHE A 536 16.34 -36.48 31.57
CA PHE A 536 15.08 -36.76 30.92
C PHE A 536 14.32 -37.81 31.74
N ASP A 537 13.17 -37.40 32.26
CA ASP A 537 12.17 -38.26 32.82
C ASP A 537 10.86 -38.08 32.07
N LYS A 538 10.28 -39.17 31.59
CA LYS A 538 9.01 -39.17 30.83
C LYS A 538 7.87 -38.50 31.59
N GLN A 539 7.83 -38.60 32.91
CA GLN A 539 6.77 -38.03 33.76
C GLN A 539 6.90 -36.51 33.94
N HIS A 540 8.12 -35.97 33.83
CA HIS A 540 8.40 -34.58 34.04
C HIS A 540 8.85 -33.86 32.78
N ALA A 541 9.00 -34.57 31.65
CA ALA A 541 9.33 -33.95 30.36
C ALA A 541 8.23 -33.02 29.92
N LYS A 542 8.63 -31.79 29.57
CA LYS A 542 7.70 -30.74 29.14
C LYS A 542 7.78 -30.62 27.64
N TRP A 543 6.65 -30.84 27.01
CA TRP A 543 6.53 -30.86 25.57
C TRP A 543 6.01 -29.55 25.04
N GLN A 544 6.54 -29.13 23.92
CA GLN A 544 6.10 -27.95 23.23
C GLN A 544 5.57 -28.37 21.85
N TYR A 545 4.32 -28.00 21.57
CA TYR A 545 3.68 -28.33 20.29
C TYR A 545 4.07 -27.33 19.22
N PHE A 546 4.42 -27.82 18.05
CA PHE A 546 4.88 -26.98 16.97
C PHE A 546 4.44 -27.50 15.57
N GLY A 547 4.57 -26.63 14.56
CA GLY A 547 4.50 -26.96 13.15
C GLY A 547 5.68 -26.38 12.37
N THR A 548 5.87 -26.84 11.15
CA THR A 548 6.93 -26.32 10.27
C THR A 548 6.41 -25.22 9.35
N PRO A 549 7.12 -24.10 9.21
CA PRO A 549 6.75 -23.03 8.28
C PRO A 549 7.32 -23.25 6.87
N ILE A 550 8.10 -24.32 6.67
CA ILE A 550 8.79 -24.59 5.41
C ILE A 550 8.34 -25.92 4.78
N VAL A 551 8.46 -25.99 3.48
CA VAL A 551 8.13 -27.20 2.70
C VAL A 551 9.37 -28.05 2.54
N GLY A 552 9.26 -29.38 2.85
CA GLY A 552 10.31 -30.39 2.57
C GLY A 552 11.51 -30.39 3.53
N GLY A 553 11.38 -29.80 4.71
CA GLY A 553 12.41 -29.88 5.76
C GLY A 553 12.38 -31.23 6.50
N SER A 554 13.53 -31.91 6.73
CA SER A 554 13.61 -33.09 7.60
C SER A 554 13.88 -32.73 9.07
N VAL A 555 13.56 -33.65 9.98
CA VAL A 555 13.80 -33.48 11.44
C VAL A 555 15.26 -33.12 11.70
N GLU A 556 16.23 -33.87 11.16
CA GLU A 556 17.67 -33.67 11.37
C GLU A 556 18.20 -32.31 10.87
N LYS A 557 17.50 -31.68 9.89
CA LYS A 557 17.88 -30.36 9.40
C LYS A 557 17.42 -29.23 10.30
N ALA A 558 16.36 -29.45 11.06
CA ALA A 558 15.79 -28.45 11.96
C ALA A 558 16.25 -28.65 13.42
N PHE A 559 16.46 -29.90 13.85
CA PHE A 559 16.72 -30.28 15.25
C PHE A 559 18.00 -31.11 15.37
N PRO A 560 18.85 -30.85 16.38
CA PRO A 560 19.99 -31.71 16.70
C PRO A 560 19.53 -33.04 17.30
N SER A 561 20.41 -34.03 17.34
CA SER A 561 20.14 -35.36 17.90
C SER A 561 19.82 -35.37 19.42
N SER A 562 20.10 -34.27 20.12
CA SER A 562 19.72 -34.10 21.53
C SER A 562 18.27 -33.68 21.74
N ALA A 563 17.58 -33.24 20.71
CA ALA A 563 16.16 -32.95 20.77
C ALA A 563 15.33 -34.20 20.48
N ILE A 564 14.26 -34.38 21.23
CA ILE A 564 13.32 -35.46 21.02
C ILE A 564 12.10 -34.87 20.32
N VAL A 565 11.87 -35.29 19.06
CA VAL A 565 10.73 -34.86 18.26
C VAL A 565 9.78 -36.04 18.09
N ARG A 566 8.48 -35.82 18.30
CA ARG A 566 7.46 -36.86 18.15
C ARG A 566 6.33 -36.36 17.22
N LYS A 567 5.69 -37.31 16.54
CA LYS A 567 4.50 -37.11 15.68
C LYS A 567 3.30 -37.82 16.27
N TYR A 568 2.12 -37.24 16.15
CA TYR A 568 0.90 -37.79 16.68
C TYR A 568 0.39 -38.98 15.81
N ASN A 569 0.05 -40.08 16.46
CA ASN A 569 -0.60 -41.24 15.86
C ASN A 569 -1.88 -41.57 16.62
N GLN A 570 -3.02 -41.16 16.07
CA GLN A 570 -4.35 -41.36 16.64
C GLN A 570 -4.68 -42.81 16.98
N SER A 571 -4.18 -43.78 16.17
CA SER A 571 -4.50 -45.21 16.28
C SER A 571 -3.71 -45.91 17.37
N LYS A 572 -2.70 -45.32 17.92
CA LYS A 572 -1.92 -45.89 19.02
C LYS A 572 -2.73 -45.92 20.31
N ASN A 573 -2.33 -46.76 21.17
CA ASN A 573 -3.03 -47.36 22.30
C ASN A 573 -3.67 -46.41 23.33
N ASP A 574 -4.13 -46.94 24.43
CA ASP A 574 -5.03 -46.35 25.43
C ASP A 574 -4.42 -45.22 26.27
N GLU A 575 -3.08 -45.15 26.35
CA GLU A 575 -2.41 -44.08 27.07
C GLU A 575 -2.05 -42.90 26.13
N TYR A 576 -2.31 -41.68 26.59
CA TYR A 576 -2.08 -40.46 25.81
C TYR A 576 -0.64 -40.32 25.32
N ASP A 577 0.35 -40.71 26.15
CA ASP A 577 1.78 -40.62 25.82
C ASP A 577 2.21 -41.56 24.68
N GLU A 578 1.57 -42.73 24.56
CA GLU A 578 1.87 -43.67 23.48
C GLU A 578 1.41 -43.20 22.10
N LYS A 579 0.49 -42.24 22.01
CA LYS A 579 0.06 -41.63 20.75
C LYS A 579 1.14 -40.77 20.11
N TRP A 580 2.10 -40.27 20.88
CA TRP A 580 3.21 -39.51 20.39
C TRP A 580 4.39 -40.40 20.05
N VAL A 581 4.60 -40.65 18.76
CA VAL A 581 5.58 -41.60 18.24
C VAL A 581 6.86 -40.86 17.84
N LEU A 582 8.03 -41.38 18.24
CA LEU A 582 9.33 -40.78 17.90
C LEU A 582 9.45 -40.61 16.39
N ALA A 583 9.73 -39.38 15.97
CA ALA A 583 10.05 -39.05 14.59
C ALA A 583 11.50 -39.45 14.27
N GLN A 584 11.73 -40.06 13.11
CA GLN A 584 13.07 -40.41 12.64
C GLN A 584 13.81 -39.16 12.12
N PRO A 585 15.13 -39.10 12.20
CA PRO A 585 15.92 -37.96 11.69
C PRO A 585 15.60 -37.58 10.23
N THR A 586 15.34 -38.57 9.39
CA THR A 586 15.03 -38.42 7.96
C THR A 586 13.56 -38.14 7.65
N ASP A 587 12.67 -38.23 8.69
CA ASP A 587 11.26 -37.90 8.49
C ASP A 587 11.07 -36.46 8.03
N ILE A 588 10.25 -36.26 7.01
CA ILE A 588 9.91 -34.95 6.50
C ILE A 588 8.84 -34.33 7.39
N LEU A 589 9.11 -33.13 7.87
CA LEU A 589 8.12 -32.33 8.57
C LEU A 589 7.13 -31.76 7.55
N THR A 590 5.88 -32.11 7.68
CA THR A 590 4.81 -31.71 6.76
C THR A 590 4.11 -30.45 7.30
N PRO A 591 3.94 -29.38 6.51
CA PRO A 591 3.17 -28.22 6.93
C PRO A 591 1.75 -28.59 7.39
N PHE A 592 1.23 -27.86 8.34
CA PHE A 592 -0.06 -28.03 9.02
C PHE A 592 -0.22 -29.31 9.86
N HIS A 593 0.77 -30.21 9.90
CA HIS A 593 0.79 -31.30 10.86
C HIS A 593 1.40 -30.82 12.18
N GLY A 594 0.81 -31.24 13.28
CA GLY A 594 1.28 -30.95 14.63
C GLY A 594 2.33 -31.96 15.08
N TYR A 595 3.41 -31.47 15.63
CA TYR A 595 4.50 -32.19 16.25
C TYR A 595 4.71 -31.70 17.67
N GLU A 596 5.42 -32.48 18.48
CA GLU A 596 5.91 -31.99 19.75
C GLU A 596 7.42 -32.19 19.86
N VAL A 597 8.07 -31.31 20.63
CA VAL A 597 9.51 -31.35 20.88
C VAL A 597 9.82 -31.11 22.34
N THR A 598 10.86 -31.81 22.82
CA THR A 598 11.50 -31.52 24.10
C THR A 598 13.03 -31.67 23.97
N GLN A 599 13.78 -31.02 24.83
CA GLN A 599 15.26 -31.07 24.86
C GLN A 599 15.82 -30.69 26.23
N PRO A 600 17.11 -31.04 26.53
CA PRO A 600 17.71 -30.82 27.85
C PRO A 600 17.79 -29.33 28.26
N VAL A 601 18.15 -28.45 27.34
CA VAL A 601 18.36 -27.04 27.62
C VAL A 601 17.56 -26.18 26.66
N PRO A 602 17.18 -24.93 27.01
CA PRO A 602 16.55 -24.01 26.09
C PRO A 602 17.37 -23.82 24.82
N ALA A 603 16.74 -23.82 23.68
CA ALA A 603 17.41 -23.69 22.38
C ALA A 603 16.57 -22.88 21.40
N THR A 604 17.22 -22.26 20.42
CA THR A 604 16.55 -21.70 19.25
C THR A 604 16.90 -22.56 18.05
N TYR A 605 15.91 -23.23 17.51
CA TYR A 605 16.01 -24.03 16.30
C TYR A 605 15.72 -23.22 15.06
N ILE A 606 16.17 -23.72 13.93
CA ILE A 606 16.11 -22.97 12.67
C ILE A 606 15.46 -23.82 11.59
N PHE A 607 14.30 -23.37 11.13
CA PHE A 607 13.71 -23.85 9.89
C PHE A 607 14.26 -23.02 8.73
N ARG A 608 14.88 -23.68 7.76
CA ARG A 608 15.45 -23.02 6.59
C ARG A 608 14.97 -23.68 5.31
N GLY A 609 14.35 -22.92 4.43
CA GLY A 609 13.82 -23.46 3.19
C GLY A 609 12.74 -22.59 2.55
N LYS A 610 12.03 -23.18 1.62
CA LYS A 610 10.89 -22.55 0.95
C LYS A 610 9.73 -22.39 1.95
N LEU A 611 9.21 -21.17 2.10
CA LEU A 611 8.08 -20.90 2.97
C LEU A 611 6.81 -21.60 2.49
N ASN A 612 6.01 -22.03 3.46
CA ASN A 612 4.67 -22.50 3.21
C ASN A 612 3.70 -21.31 3.15
N LEU A 613 3.26 -20.94 1.95
CA LEU A 613 2.35 -19.82 1.68
C LEU A 613 1.08 -20.28 0.95
N GLU A 614 0.95 -21.57 0.68
CA GLU A 614 -0.23 -22.14 0.03
C GLU A 614 -1.24 -22.55 1.09
N ALA A 615 -2.49 -22.14 0.91
CA ALA A 615 -3.59 -22.60 1.72
C ALA A 615 -3.79 -24.12 1.47
N PRO A 616 -3.86 -24.92 2.51
CA PRO A 616 -4.26 -26.30 2.33
C PRO A 616 -5.70 -26.36 1.79
N ASN A 617 -5.89 -27.05 0.69
CA ASN A 617 -7.22 -27.22 0.10
C ASN A 617 -8.15 -27.95 1.06
N ASP A 618 -7.64 -29.07 1.63
CA ASP A 618 -8.33 -29.86 2.65
C ASP A 618 -7.29 -30.59 3.50
N LEU A 619 -7.25 -30.30 4.79
CA LEU A 619 -6.50 -31.10 5.75
C LEU A 619 -7.39 -32.23 6.22
N GLU A 620 -7.01 -33.46 5.96
CA GLU A 620 -7.74 -34.64 6.40
C GLU A 620 -7.74 -34.75 7.93
N VAL A 621 -8.92 -34.79 8.54
CA VAL A 621 -9.14 -35.09 9.94
C VAL A 621 -9.66 -36.51 10.03
N ALA A 622 -8.84 -37.42 10.50
CA ALA A 622 -9.20 -38.81 10.58
C ALA A 622 -10.43 -39.04 11.48
N ALA A 623 -11.23 -40.03 11.14
CA ALA A 623 -12.41 -40.45 11.92
C ALA A 623 -12.02 -40.93 13.32
N LYS A 624 -12.94 -40.85 14.26
CA LYS A 624 -12.78 -41.42 15.60
C LYS A 624 -12.42 -42.90 15.52
N VAL A 625 -11.36 -43.31 16.23
CA VAL A 625 -11.01 -44.73 16.40
C VAL A 625 -11.79 -45.28 17.59
N PRO A 626 -12.73 -46.23 17.35
CA PRO A 626 -13.57 -46.80 18.42
C PRO A 626 -12.72 -47.55 19.44
N GLY A 627 -13.05 -47.43 20.72
CA GLY A 627 -12.36 -48.18 21.79
C GLY A 627 -10.96 -47.65 22.16
N VAL A 628 -10.50 -46.61 21.50
CA VAL A 628 -9.20 -45.97 21.78
C VAL A 628 -9.43 -44.69 22.55
N LEU A 629 -8.76 -44.55 23.70
CA LEU A 629 -8.83 -43.33 24.51
C LEU A 629 -8.27 -42.16 23.68
N TYR A 630 -8.99 -41.02 23.64
CA TYR A 630 -8.67 -39.86 22.77
C TYR A 630 -8.54 -40.18 21.26
N GLY A 631 -9.13 -41.29 20.82
CA GLY A 631 -9.13 -41.69 19.41
C GLY A 631 -9.90 -40.79 18.46
N ALA A 632 -10.54 -39.70 18.98
CA ALA A 632 -11.19 -38.66 18.17
C ALA A 632 -10.27 -37.48 17.84
N PHE A 633 -9.14 -37.33 18.53
CA PHE A 633 -8.27 -36.16 18.38
C PHE A 633 -7.24 -36.35 17.27
N ASN A 634 -6.97 -35.26 16.55
CA ASN A 634 -5.98 -35.15 15.49
C ASN A 634 -5.11 -33.92 15.75
N SER A 635 -3.82 -34.02 15.44
CA SER A 635 -2.84 -32.95 15.70
C SER A 635 -2.54 -32.17 14.45
N PHE A 636 -2.71 -30.85 14.54
CA PHE A 636 -2.43 -29.87 13.50
C PHE A 636 -1.52 -28.75 14.02
N ALA A 637 -1.11 -27.84 13.12
CA ALA A 637 -0.33 -26.67 13.50
C ALA A 637 -0.61 -25.48 12.59
N ASN A 638 -0.41 -24.27 13.12
CA ASN A 638 -0.30 -23.08 12.32
C ASN A 638 1.08 -23.06 11.65
N SER A 639 1.15 -23.46 10.40
CA SER A 639 2.39 -23.51 9.61
C SER A 639 2.68 -22.21 8.84
N TYR A 640 1.99 -21.14 9.14
CA TYR A 640 2.27 -19.83 8.61
C TYR A 640 3.24 -19.06 9.51
N THR A 641 3.87 -18.04 8.94
CA THR A 641 4.85 -17.18 9.63
C THR A 641 4.20 -16.01 10.39
N ALA A 642 2.90 -16.07 10.62
CA ALA A 642 2.14 -15.11 11.41
C ALA A 642 1.03 -15.82 12.17
N SER A 643 0.39 -15.14 13.12
CA SER A 643 -0.75 -15.70 13.88
C SER A 643 -1.92 -15.99 12.96
N TYR A 644 -2.74 -16.97 13.33
CA TYR A 644 -3.91 -17.40 12.58
C TYR A 644 -5.20 -17.20 13.38
N ASN A 645 -6.19 -16.54 12.80
CA ASN A 645 -7.45 -16.23 13.43
C ASN A 645 -8.33 -17.48 13.53
N ILE A 646 -8.65 -17.93 14.75
CA ILE A 646 -9.46 -19.15 14.99
C ILE A 646 -10.84 -19.09 14.27
N PRO A 647 -11.61 -17.99 14.31
CA PRO A 647 -12.85 -17.87 13.55
C PRO A 647 -12.72 -18.11 12.04
N SER A 648 -11.54 -17.98 11.46
CA SER A 648 -11.29 -18.20 10.03
C SER A 648 -11.05 -19.67 9.68
N ILE A 649 -10.95 -20.57 10.65
CA ILE A 649 -10.83 -22.01 10.42
C ILE A 649 -12.16 -22.55 9.90
N GLY A 650 -12.10 -23.29 8.79
CA GLY A 650 -13.25 -24.04 8.28
C GLY A 650 -13.25 -25.45 8.83
N PHE A 651 -14.30 -25.80 9.57
CA PHE A 651 -14.52 -27.13 10.13
C PHE A 651 -15.55 -27.89 9.27
N GLY A 652 -15.14 -29.04 8.74
CA GLY A 652 -16.03 -29.92 7.99
C GLY A 652 -17.07 -30.58 8.86
N ALA A 653 -18.04 -31.22 8.24
CA ALA A 653 -19.10 -31.95 8.96
C ALA A 653 -18.54 -33.04 9.87
N GLY A 654 -19.10 -33.18 11.07
CA GLY A 654 -18.67 -34.16 12.10
C GLY A 654 -17.53 -33.67 13.00
N LEU A 655 -16.90 -32.52 12.69
CA LEU A 655 -15.89 -31.94 13.57
C LEU A 655 -16.55 -31.14 14.69
N GLU A 656 -15.98 -31.24 15.87
CA GLU A 656 -16.18 -30.26 16.93
C GLU A 656 -15.49 -28.97 16.50
N GLN A 657 -16.25 -27.87 16.43
CA GLN A 657 -15.74 -26.56 15.99
C GLN A 657 -14.95 -25.87 17.12
N THR A 658 -13.97 -26.61 17.65
CA THR A 658 -13.14 -26.21 18.79
C THR A 658 -11.67 -26.48 18.46
N VAL A 659 -10.82 -25.52 18.77
CA VAL A 659 -9.35 -25.65 18.75
C VAL A 659 -8.90 -25.97 20.16
N PHE A 660 -8.07 -27.00 20.33
CA PHE A 660 -7.50 -27.36 21.61
C PHE A 660 -6.01 -26.97 21.65
N LEU A 661 -5.68 -25.94 22.43
CA LEU A 661 -4.35 -25.42 22.57
C LEU A 661 -3.68 -26.00 23.83
N TYR A 662 -2.52 -26.60 23.66
CA TYR A 662 -1.74 -27.05 24.82
C TYR A 662 -0.93 -25.89 25.39
N ASN A 663 -1.19 -25.56 26.67
CA ASN A 663 -0.41 -24.57 27.40
C ASN A 663 0.91 -25.15 27.88
N THR A 664 1.97 -24.84 27.16
CA THR A 664 3.33 -25.28 27.56
C THR A 664 3.84 -24.54 28.79
N GLY A 665 3.18 -23.47 29.27
CA GLY A 665 3.64 -22.58 30.31
C GLY A 665 4.85 -21.71 29.90
N SER A 666 5.18 -20.72 30.70
CA SER A 666 6.44 -19.99 30.61
C SER A 666 7.60 -20.84 31.17
N ARG A 667 8.85 -20.47 30.89
CA ARG A 667 9.98 -21.17 31.49
C ARG A 667 10.02 -21.02 33.03
N ILE A 668 9.58 -19.91 33.56
CA ILE A 668 9.49 -19.69 35.02
C ILE A 668 8.43 -20.60 35.61
N GLU A 669 7.26 -20.74 34.95
CA GLU A 669 6.21 -21.69 35.37
C GLU A 669 6.70 -23.13 35.31
N TRP A 670 7.53 -23.49 34.33
CA TRP A 670 8.12 -24.81 34.20
C TRP A 670 9.09 -25.10 35.36
N LEU A 671 9.89 -24.13 35.76
CA LEU A 671 10.88 -24.29 36.86
C LEU A 671 10.24 -24.21 38.25
N ALA A 672 9.20 -23.43 38.40
CA ALA A 672 8.54 -23.19 39.70
C ALA A 672 7.51 -24.25 40.07
N HIS A 673 7.15 -25.16 39.15
CA HIS A 673 6.08 -26.15 39.29
C HIS A 673 4.69 -25.57 39.61
N ASN A 674 4.58 -24.24 39.68
CA ASN A 674 3.36 -23.53 40.05
C ASN A 674 3.28 -22.20 39.37
N GLN A 675 2.11 -21.85 38.92
CA GLN A 675 1.53 -20.53 38.74
C GLN A 675 1.29 -20.04 37.35
N GLU A 676 0.23 -19.40 37.32
CA GLU A 676 -0.62 -18.91 36.30
C GLU A 676 -0.25 -17.53 35.80
N THR A 677 -0.15 -17.35 34.48
CA THR A 677 -0.17 -16.01 33.86
C THR A 677 -1.04 -15.98 32.58
N SER A 678 -1.72 -17.07 32.28
CA SER A 678 -2.48 -17.25 31.05
C SER A 678 -3.92 -17.69 31.29
N SER A 679 -4.72 -17.77 30.24
CA SER A 679 -6.12 -18.22 30.30
C SER A 679 -6.31 -19.66 30.81
N THR A 680 -5.24 -20.43 30.90
CA THR A 680 -5.24 -21.76 31.52
C THR A 680 -3.89 -22.06 32.16
N PHE A 681 -3.81 -23.14 32.97
CA PHE A 681 -2.60 -23.53 33.68
C PHE A 681 -1.61 -24.30 32.80
N ALA A 682 -0.31 -24.18 33.11
CA ALA A 682 0.74 -24.90 32.41
C ALA A 682 0.52 -26.42 32.46
N GLY A 683 0.67 -27.10 31.32
CA GLY A 683 0.47 -28.54 31.19
C GLY A 683 -1.00 -28.97 31.02
N THR A 684 -1.91 -28.05 30.74
CA THR A 684 -3.31 -28.34 30.40
C THR A 684 -3.66 -27.93 28.98
N TYR A 685 -4.79 -28.46 28.52
CA TYR A 685 -5.38 -28.00 27.26
C TYR A 685 -6.38 -26.88 27.51
N LEU A 686 -6.42 -25.93 26.63
CA LEU A 686 -7.43 -24.91 26.54
C LEU A 686 -8.32 -25.20 25.33
N SER A 687 -9.58 -25.45 25.57
CA SER A 687 -10.60 -25.56 24.53
C SER A 687 -11.05 -24.18 24.10
N VAL A 688 -10.96 -23.89 22.81
CA VAL A 688 -11.39 -22.60 22.24
C VAL A 688 -12.44 -22.85 21.18
N PRO A 689 -13.73 -22.78 21.54
CA PRO A 689 -14.82 -22.85 20.57
C PRO A 689 -14.75 -21.70 19.57
N LYS A 690 -15.03 -22.00 18.32
CA LYS A 690 -14.90 -21.06 17.20
C LYS A 690 -15.61 -19.71 17.44
N HIS A 691 -16.85 -19.75 17.98
CA HIS A 691 -17.68 -18.57 18.20
C HIS A 691 -17.33 -17.80 19.48
N LEU A 692 -16.54 -18.36 20.35
CA LEU A 692 -16.06 -17.73 21.58
C LEU A 692 -14.62 -17.26 21.50
N ALA A 693 -13.94 -17.55 20.39
CA ALA A 693 -12.54 -17.15 20.23
C ALA A 693 -12.39 -15.61 20.32
N GLY A 694 -11.59 -15.14 21.27
CA GLY A 694 -11.43 -13.73 21.58
C GLY A 694 -12.40 -13.21 22.66
N THR A 695 -13.16 -14.06 23.32
CA THR A 695 -14.15 -13.69 24.33
C THR A 695 -13.75 -14.25 25.69
N GLY A 696 -13.96 -13.49 26.78
CA GLY A 696 -13.79 -13.98 28.15
C GLY A 696 -12.44 -14.64 28.42
N GLU A 697 -11.33 -14.04 27.96
CA GLU A 697 -9.96 -14.54 28.06
C GLU A 697 -9.60 -15.74 27.16
N LEU A 698 -10.51 -16.22 26.35
CA LEU A 698 -10.19 -17.23 25.33
C LEU A 698 -9.37 -16.56 24.20
N PRO A 699 -8.25 -17.16 23.74
CA PRO A 699 -7.46 -16.57 22.67
C PRO A 699 -8.24 -16.52 21.36
N ARG A 700 -8.06 -15.44 20.60
CA ARG A 700 -8.63 -15.31 19.26
C ARG A 700 -7.77 -15.96 18.18
N GLU A 701 -6.49 -16.13 18.46
CA GLU A 701 -5.47 -16.50 17.49
C GLU A 701 -4.66 -17.72 17.93
N ILE A 702 -4.21 -18.49 16.94
CA ILE A 702 -3.17 -19.50 17.10
C ILE A 702 -1.85 -18.84 16.73
N PRO A 703 -0.87 -18.71 17.65
CA PRO A 703 0.44 -18.15 17.36
C PRO A 703 1.13 -18.83 16.16
N SER A 704 2.04 -18.11 15.50
CA SER A 704 2.90 -18.69 14.46
C SER A 704 3.62 -19.94 15.00
N LEU A 705 3.64 -20.99 14.20
CA LEU A 705 4.25 -22.30 14.48
C LEU A 705 3.65 -23.07 15.66
N GLN A 706 2.58 -22.60 16.27
CA GLN A 706 1.92 -23.29 17.39
C GLN A 706 1.12 -24.50 16.90
N GLY A 707 1.37 -25.69 17.52
CA GLY A 707 0.56 -26.89 17.33
C GLY A 707 -0.74 -26.83 18.13
N PHE A 708 -1.78 -27.48 17.64
CA PHE A 708 -3.10 -27.59 18.27
C PHE A 708 -3.78 -28.92 17.90
N MET A 709 -4.82 -29.29 18.65
CA MET A 709 -5.62 -30.47 18.37
C MET A 709 -7.00 -30.08 17.85
N VAL A 710 -7.59 -30.96 17.05
CA VAL A 710 -8.99 -30.91 16.58
C VAL A 710 -9.66 -32.24 16.86
N CYS A 711 -10.94 -32.24 17.28
CA CYS A 711 -11.71 -33.42 17.62
C CYS A 711 -12.69 -33.76 16.49
N ASN A 712 -12.57 -34.98 15.96
CA ASN A 712 -13.55 -35.57 15.06
C ASN A 712 -14.38 -36.61 15.83
N LYS A 713 -15.59 -36.26 16.24
CA LYS A 713 -16.52 -37.16 16.93
C LYS A 713 -17.23 -38.14 15.97
N GLY A 714 -17.14 -37.85 14.66
CA GLY A 714 -17.80 -38.63 13.60
C GLY A 714 -17.10 -39.94 13.29
N THR A 715 -17.81 -40.81 12.60
CA THR A 715 -17.33 -42.15 12.12
C THR A 715 -16.70 -42.06 10.72
N ALA A 716 -16.73 -40.89 10.07
CA ALA A 716 -16.14 -40.63 8.77
C ALA A 716 -15.00 -39.61 8.88
N LYS A 717 -14.09 -39.66 7.92
CA LYS A 717 -13.08 -38.59 7.76
C LYS A 717 -13.79 -37.28 7.47
N ALA A 718 -13.23 -36.20 7.96
CA ALA A 718 -13.69 -34.84 7.73
C ALA A 718 -12.55 -33.95 7.23
N SER A 719 -12.84 -32.72 6.80
CA SER A 719 -11.85 -31.76 6.34
C SER A 719 -11.72 -30.58 7.29
N LEU A 720 -10.50 -30.10 7.46
CA LEU A 720 -10.18 -28.84 8.11
C LEU A 720 -9.56 -27.91 7.06
N THR A 721 -9.96 -26.63 7.02
CA THR A 721 -9.38 -25.65 6.09
C THR A 721 -8.81 -24.46 6.85
N MET A 722 -7.61 -24.04 6.43
CA MET A 722 -6.92 -22.88 7.00
C MET A 722 -6.46 -21.95 5.86
N PRO A 723 -7.40 -21.23 5.19
CA PRO A 723 -7.06 -20.34 4.08
C PRO A 723 -6.10 -19.23 4.52
N TYR A 724 -5.19 -18.84 3.63
CA TYR A 724 -4.19 -17.81 3.92
C TYR A 724 -4.80 -16.48 4.38
N SER A 725 -6.02 -16.18 3.97
CA SER A 725 -6.77 -14.97 4.41
C SER A 725 -7.10 -14.93 5.91
N GLY A 726 -6.94 -16.04 6.62
CA GLY A 726 -7.12 -16.11 8.08
C GLY A 726 -5.90 -15.64 8.88
N ILE A 727 -4.81 -15.27 8.24
CA ILE A 727 -3.62 -14.74 8.89
C ILE A 727 -3.88 -13.33 9.43
N VAL A 728 -3.32 -13.06 10.61
CA VAL A 728 -3.41 -11.77 11.29
C VAL A 728 -2.03 -11.34 11.81
N GLU A 729 -1.86 -10.05 12.09
CA GLU A 729 -0.57 -9.47 12.50
C GLU A 729 0.00 -10.02 13.82
N GLY A 730 -0.80 -10.77 14.57
CA GLY A 730 -0.38 -11.46 15.79
C GLY A 730 0.21 -10.55 16.84
N LYS A 731 -0.64 -9.82 17.53
CA LYS A 731 -0.32 -9.24 18.83
C LYS A 731 -0.92 -10.10 19.92
N ALA A 732 -0.54 -11.36 19.96
CA ALA A 732 -0.90 -12.24 21.06
C ALA A 732 -0.14 -11.87 22.34
N SER A 733 -0.34 -10.65 22.84
CA SER A 733 -0.30 -10.40 24.26
C SER A 733 -1.73 -10.59 24.74
N GLY A 734 -1.96 -11.56 25.63
CA GLY A 734 -3.28 -12.00 26.12
C GLY A 734 -4.07 -10.95 26.89
N VAL A 735 -4.28 -9.78 26.32
CA VAL A 735 -5.18 -8.76 26.84
C VAL A 735 -6.10 -8.34 25.70
N LEU A 736 -7.32 -8.85 25.72
CA LEU A 736 -8.43 -8.35 24.94
C LEU A 736 -8.58 -6.85 25.18
N ARG A 737 -8.35 -6.04 24.16
CA ARG A 737 -8.85 -4.66 24.19
C ARG A 737 -10.37 -4.72 24.04
N ALA A 738 -11.09 -4.22 25.05
CA ALA A 738 -12.51 -3.95 24.97
C ALA A 738 -12.75 -3.03 23.75
N GLY A 739 -13.36 -3.58 22.69
CA GLY A 739 -13.60 -2.82 21.47
C GLY A 739 -14.29 -3.56 20.35
N ASP A 740 -14.37 -4.90 20.40
CA ASP A 740 -15.11 -5.67 19.40
C ASP A 740 -16.56 -5.86 19.86
N GLU A 741 -17.49 -5.27 19.15
CA GLU A 741 -18.89 -5.05 19.54
C GLU A 741 -19.79 -6.30 19.58
N GLU A 742 -19.30 -7.52 19.33
CA GLU A 742 -20.14 -8.73 19.24
C GLU A 742 -19.75 -9.90 20.17
N GLY A 743 -18.80 -9.73 21.10
CA GLY A 743 -18.39 -10.78 22.02
C GLY A 743 -19.42 -11.10 23.08
N VAL A 744 -19.49 -12.38 23.56
CA VAL A 744 -20.31 -12.76 24.71
C VAL A 744 -19.72 -12.09 25.97
N ARG A 745 -20.50 -11.18 26.59
CA ARG A 745 -20.05 -10.40 27.74
C ARG A 745 -20.40 -11.05 29.09
N GLU A 746 -21.29 -12.01 29.09
CA GLU A 746 -21.77 -12.69 30.29
C GLU A 746 -20.99 -14.00 30.50
N PHE A 747 -20.00 -14.00 31.41
CA PHE A 747 -19.16 -15.15 31.67
C PHE A 747 -18.82 -15.35 33.16
N LEU A 748 -18.56 -16.61 33.53
CA LEU A 748 -18.03 -17.04 34.79
C LEU A 748 -16.86 -18.00 34.55
N HIS A 749 -15.71 -17.74 35.15
CA HIS A 749 -14.61 -18.69 35.25
C HIS A 749 -14.56 -19.25 36.66
N ILE A 750 -14.39 -20.54 36.76
CA ILE A 750 -14.22 -21.23 38.05
C ILE A 750 -12.84 -21.91 38.01
N ASP A 751 -11.95 -21.47 38.85
CA ASP A 751 -10.63 -22.07 39.03
C ASP A 751 -10.64 -23.02 40.21
N VAL A 752 -9.97 -24.16 40.08
CA VAL A 752 -9.64 -25.03 41.20
C VAL A 752 -8.13 -25.14 41.35
N ALA A 753 -7.63 -24.96 42.54
CA ALA A 753 -6.22 -25.06 42.86
C ALA A 753 -5.96 -25.98 44.03
N SER A 754 -4.81 -26.69 44.01
CA SER A 754 -4.28 -27.52 45.08
C SER A 754 -2.75 -27.60 44.98
N ASN A 755 -2.09 -28.34 45.86
CA ASN A 755 -0.66 -28.64 45.75
C ASN A 755 -0.30 -29.49 44.52
N GLU A 756 -1.27 -30.18 43.92
CA GLU A 756 -1.11 -31.05 42.76
C GLU A 756 -1.30 -30.29 41.46
N GLY A 757 -1.56 -28.99 41.51
CA GLY A 757 -1.78 -28.15 40.34
C GLY A 757 -3.14 -27.45 40.36
N ALA A 758 -3.55 -26.95 39.21
CA ALA A 758 -4.76 -26.18 39.05
C ALA A 758 -5.47 -26.50 37.71
N ASP A 759 -6.77 -26.13 37.65
CA ASP A 759 -7.57 -26.27 36.44
C ASP A 759 -8.64 -25.16 36.39
N ARG A 760 -9.17 -24.90 35.20
CA ARG A 760 -10.16 -23.85 34.94
C ARG A 760 -11.32 -24.36 34.09
N LEU A 761 -12.53 -23.99 34.52
CA LEU A 761 -13.79 -24.12 33.83
C LEU A 761 -14.28 -22.74 33.37
N PHE A 762 -14.73 -22.66 32.11
CA PHE A 762 -15.32 -21.48 31.51
C PHE A 762 -16.83 -21.72 31.31
N VAL A 763 -17.66 -20.83 31.84
CA VAL A 763 -19.12 -20.85 31.66
C VAL A 763 -19.53 -19.53 31.02
N PHE A 764 -20.22 -19.59 29.89
CA PHE A 764 -20.73 -18.43 29.19
C PHE A 764 -22.26 -18.47 29.13
N ARG A 765 -22.89 -17.31 29.25
CA ARG A 765 -24.32 -17.21 28.99
C ARG A 765 -24.55 -16.61 27.60
N LYS A 766 -25.35 -17.29 26.81
CA LYS A 766 -25.69 -16.84 25.44
C LYS A 766 -27.11 -17.29 25.10
N GLU A 767 -27.97 -16.34 24.69
CA GLU A 767 -29.30 -16.67 24.17
C GLU A 767 -29.19 -17.55 22.92
N GLY A 768 -30.07 -18.57 22.86
CA GLY A 768 -30.11 -19.49 21.73
C GLY A 768 -29.20 -20.73 21.85
N THR A 769 -28.41 -20.85 22.93
CA THR A 769 -27.68 -22.06 23.29
C THR A 769 -28.43 -22.90 24.33
N THR A 770 -28.05 -24.17 24.48
CA THR A 770 -28.73 -25.16 25.35
C THR A 770 -27.84 -25.57 26.53
N ALA A 771 -28.37 -26.38 27.45
CA ALA A 771 -27.55 -27.03 28.47
C ALA A 771 -26.83 -28.31 27.97
N GLY A 772 -27.06 -28.71 26.70
CA GLY A 772 -26.36 -29.78 26.00
C GLY A 772 -25.10 -29.29 25.32
N PHE A 773 -24.59 -30.05 24.36
CA PHE A 773 -23.44 -29.67 23.56
C PHE A 773 -23.86 -28.87 22.32
N ASP A 774 -23.51 -27.60 22.29
CA ASP A 774 -23.72 -26.69 21.15
C ASP A 774 -22.42 -26.50 20.37
N ASN A 775 -22.31 -27.14 19.20
CA ASN A 775 -21.09 -27.16 18.41
C ASN A 775 -20.63 -25.75 17.98
N GLY A 776 -19.40 -25.41 18.30
CA GLY A 776 -18.79 -24.09 18.07
C GLY A 776 -19.02 -23.07 19.19
N TRP A 777 -19.91 -23.37 20.14
CA TRP A 777 -20.11 -22.60 21.38
C TRP A 777 -19.55 -23.32 22.58
N ASP A 778 -19.55 -24.66 22.59
CA ASP A 778 -18.98 -25.48 23.65
C ASP A 778 -17.66 -26.11 23.24
N GLY A 779 -16.81 -26.36 24.22
CA GLY A 779 -15.53 -27.03 24.05
C GLY A 779 -15.37 -28.22 24.98
N SER A 780 -15.17 -29.39 24.36
CA SER A 780 -14.91 -30.63 25.15
C SER A 780 -13.64 -30.46 25.99
N LYS A 781 -13.60 -31.15 27.13
CA LYS A 781 -12.43 -31.15 28.00
C LYS A 781 -11.53 -32.35 27.69
N ILE A 782 -10.23 -32.10 27.54
CA ILE A 782 -9.19 -33.12 27.58
C ILE A 782 -8.75 -33.26 29.03
N LEU A 783 -9.07 -34.41 29.61
CA LEU A 783 -8.68 -34.71 30.99
C LEU A 783 -7.19 -35.03 31.09
N VAL A 784 -6.47 -34.38 31.98
CA VAL A 784 -5.03 -34.58 32.19
C VAL A 784 -4.81 -35.20 33.57
N GLY A 785 -4.20 -36.37 33.63
CA GLY A 785 -3.94 -37.07 34.87
C GLY A 785 -3.02 -36.30 35.84
N GLY A 786 -3.14 -36.61 37.15
CA GLY A 786 -2.24 -36.12 38.19
C GLY A 786 -2.56 -34.70 38.70
N ARG A 787 -3.66 -34.08 38.27
CA ARG A 787 -4.09 -32.75 38.70
C ARG A 787 -5.60 -32.67 38.87
N PRO A 788 -6.15 -31.72 39.64
CA PRO A 788 -7.60 -31.56 39.74
C PRO A 788 -8.20 -31.27 38.36
N GLN A 789 -9.42 -31.76 38.11
CA GLN A 789 -10.20 -31.55 36.90
C GLN A 789 -11.55 -30.98 37.26
N LEU A 790 -11.92 -29.87 36.55
CA LEU A 790 -13.21 -29.22 36.69
C LEU A 790 -13.88 -29.08 35.33
N TYR A 791 -15.15 -29.46 35.21
CA TYR A 791 -15.86 -29.46 33.92
C TYR A 791 -17.38 -29.37 34.11
N VAL A 792 -18.10 -28.91 33.14
CA VAL A 792 -19.56 -29.11 33.04
C VAL A 792 -19.84 -30.49 32.48
N ILE A 793 -20.80 -31.19 33.09
CA ILE A 793 -21.25 -32.50 32.62
C ILE A 793 -22.29 -32.31 31.53
N SER A 794 -21.99 -32.81 30.33
CA SER A 794 -22.98 -32.89 29.25
C SER A 794 -23.26 -34.33 28.85
N SER A 795 -24.31 -34.53 28.06
CA SER A 795 -24.65 -35.88 27.48
C SER A 795 -23.56 -36.39 26.54
N GLU A 796 -22.72 -35.49 25.97
CA GLU A 796 -21.65 -35.87 25.05
C GLU A 796 -20.24 -35.94 25.71
N GLY A 797 -20.18 -35.72 27.03
CA GLY A 797 -18.94 -35.81 27.80
C GLY A 797 -18.61 -34.49 28.55
N PRO A 798 -17.43 -34.45 29.20
CA PRO A 798 -17.00 -33.28 29.97
C PRO A 798 -16.72 -32.08 29.07
N LEU A 799 -17.16 -30.89 29.48
CA LEU A 799 -16.93 -29.61 28.80
C LEU A 799 -16.00 -28.75 29.66
N GLN A 800 -14.92 -28.23 29.04
CA GLN A 800 -14.10 -27.18 29.64
C GLN A 800 -14.70 -25.79 29.43
N VAL A 801 -15.36 -25.60 28.28
CA VAL A 801 -16.09 -24.40 27.95
C VAL A 801 -17.54 -24.79 27.73
N ALA A 802 -18.44 -24.29 28.54
CA ALA A 802 -19.87 -24.55 28.47
C ALA A 802 -20.63 -23.24 28.23
N THR A 803 -21.55 -23.25 27.26
CA THR A 803 -22.36 -22.10 26.92
C THR A 803 -23.83 -22.46 27.04
N SER A 804 -24.60 -21.68 27.80
CA SER A 804 -26.03 -21.96 27.98
C SER A 804 -26.83 -20.67 28.07
N ALA A 805 -28.04 -20.65 27.52
CA ALA A 805 -28.99 -19.56 27.73
C ALA A 805 -29.39 -19.41 29.22
N GLN A 806 -29.38 -20.51 29.96
CA GLN A 806 -29.62 -20.55 31.40
C GLN A 806 -28.46 -21.31 32.06
N ILE A 807 -27.74 -20.66 32.97
CA ILE A 807 -26.55 -21.24 33.64
C ILE A 807 -26.93 -21.88 34.97
N GLU A 808 -28.10 -21.56 35.52
CA GLU A 808 -28.66 -22.21 36.71
C GLU A 808 -28.91 -23.71 36.45
N GLY A 809 -28.60 -24.52 37.43
CA GLY A 809 -28.76 -25.96 37.35
C GLY A 809 -27.66 -26.70 36.52
N LEU A 810 -26.67 -25.97 35.97
CA LEU A 810 -25.55 -26.60 35.24
C LEU A 810 -24.79 -27.57 36.20
N PRO A 811 -24.71 -28.87 35.84
CA PRO A 811 -24.00 -29.86 36.66
C PRO A 811 -22.48 -29.75 36.44
N ILE A 812 -21.72 -29.52 37.52
CA ILE A 812 -20.27 -29.39 37.48
C ILE A 812 -19.64 -30.63 38.10
N GLY A 813 -18.83 -31.29 37.31
CA GLY A 813 -18.00 -32.43 37.70
C GLY A 813 -16.66 -31.98 38.25
N PHE A 814 -16.15 -32.75 39.23
CA PHE A 814 -14.85 -32.55 39.83
C PHE A 814 -14.12 -33.87 39.99
N GLU A 815 -12.85 -33.91 39.64
CA GLU A 815 -11.98 -35.07 39.87
C GLU A 815 -10.76 -34.67 40.72
N ALA A 816 -10.57 -35.36 41.84
CA ALA A 816 -9.42 -35.16 42.70
C ALA A 816 -8.32 -36.21 42.40
N PRO A 817 -7.10 -35.83 42.02
CA PRO A 817 -5.98 -36.75 41.77
C PRO A 817 -5.48 -37.41 43.04
N LYS A 818 -5.61 -36.76 44.21
CA LYS A 818 -5.18 -37.24 45.55
C LYS A 818 -6.16 -36.74 46.61
N ASP A 819 -6.04 -37.35 47.79
CA ASP A 819 -6.71 -36.83 48.98
C ASP A 819 -6.12 -35.47 49.37
N GLY A 820 -6.97 -34.50 49.71
CA GLY A 820 -6.45 -33.18 50.06
C GLY A 820 -7.49 -32.07 50.02
N ALA A 821 -7.00 -30.86 50.27
CA ALA A 821 -7.78 -29.64 50.17
C ALA A 821 -7.68 -29.04 48.76
N TYR A 822 -8.82 -28.57 48.29
CA TYR A 822 -8.98 -27.94 47.00
C TYR A 822 -9.69 -26.61 47.19
N THR A 823 -9.19 -25.56 46.58
CA THR A 823 -9.77 -24.22 46.68
C THR A 823 -10.34 -23.81 45.35
N LEU A 824 -11.61 -23.46 45.32
CA LEU A 824 -12.27 -22.82 44.18
C LEU A 824 -12.19 -21.30 44.32
N SER A 825 -11.98 -20.61 43.21
CA SER A 825 -12.07 -19.16 43.09
C SER A 825 -12.86 -18.79 41.84
N PHE A 826 -13.44 -17.61 41.85
CA PHE A 826 -14.38 -17.22 40.81
C PHE A 826 -13.95 -15.92 40.18
N ARG A 827 -14.17 -15.84 38.83
CA ARG A 827 -14.09 -14.61 38.09
C ARG A 827 -15.37 -14.46 37.29
N VAL A 828 -16.18 -13.48 37.61
CA VAL A 828 -17.47 -13.24 37.02
C VAL A 828 -17.49 -11.88 36.31
N SER A 829 -18.08 -11.81 35.11
CA SER A 829 -18.26 -10.54 34.41
C SER A 829 -19.32 -9.68 35.12
N PRO A 830 -19.18 -8.31 35.06
CA PRO A 830 -20.18 -7.41 35.62
C PRO A 830 -21.59 -7.64 35.06
N GLU A 831 -21.69 -7.97 33.78
CA GLU A 831 -22.93 -8.25 33.08
C GLU A 831 -23.63 -9.50 33.66
N LEU A 832 -22.89 -10.57 33.85
CA LEU A 832 -23.40 -11.79 34.44
C LEU A 832 -23.76 -11.59 35.90
N GLN A 833 -22.93 -10.89 36.68
CA GLN A 833 -23.19 -10.56 38.05
C GLN A 833 -24.47 -9.69 38.23
N GLY A 834 -24.69 -8.75 37.33
CA GLY A 834 -25.89 -7.93 37.26
C GLY A 834 -27.16 -8.73 36.96
N ARG A 835 -27.06 -9.78 36.14
CA ARG A 835 -28.18 -10.67 35.80
C ARG A 835 -28.49 -11.66 36.90
N TYR A 836 -27.47 -12.20 37.56
CA TYR A 836 -27.60 -13.20 38.61
C TYR A 836 -26.93 -12.71 39.90
N PRO A 837 -27.50 -11.72 40.59
CA PRO A 837 -26.88 -11.09 41.77
C PRO A 837 -26.77 -12.05 42.96
N SER A 838 -27.58 -13.09 43.01
CA SER A 838 -27.56 -14.12 44.06
C SER A 838 -27.07 -15.49 43.58
N LEU A 839 -26.22 -15.51 42.49
CA LEU A 839 -25.63 -16.77 42.00
C LEU A 839 -24.70 -17.36 43.05
N CYS A 840 -24.91 -18.66 43.33
CA CYS A 840 -24.10 -19.45 44.28
C CYS A 840 -23.61 -20.74 43.60
N LEU A 841 -22.43 -21.19 44.01
CA LEU A 841 -22.01 -22.56 43.81
C LEU A 841 -22.48 -23.41 44.97
N ARG A 842 -23.24 -24.47 44.71
CA ARG A 842 -23.65 -25.45 45.69
C ARG A 842 -22.74 -26.67 45.62
N ASP A 843 -22.08 -27.02 46.75
CA ASP A 843 -21.42 -28.30 46.92
C ASP A 843 -22.45 -29.37 47.37
N ARG A 844 -22.71 -30.36 46.52
CA ARG A 844 -23.71 -31.39 46.75
C ARG A 844 -23.36 -32.34 47.88
N VAL A 845 -22.07 -32.48 48.20
CA VAL A 845 -21.58 -33.33 49.27
C VAL A 845 -21.78 -32.69 50.63
N THR A 846 -21.52 -31.40 50.75
CA THR A 846 -21.59 -30.66 52.02
C THR A 846 -22.87 -29.86 52.17
N GLY A 847 -23.63 -29.64 51.08
CA GLY A 847 -24.78 -28.72 51.03
C GLY A 847 -24.41 -27.23 51.13
N THR A 848 -23.12 -26.90 51.10
CA THR A 848 -22.63 -25.53 51.25
C THR A 848 -22.96 -24.70 50.01
N LEU A 849 -23.51 -23.51 50.24
CA LEU A 849 -23.73 -22.49 49.21
C LEU A 849 -22.60 -21.44 49.33
N THR A 850 -21.89 -21.22 48.25
CA THR A 850 -20.85 -20.18 48.19
C THR A 850 -21.23 -19.14 47.14
N PRO A 851 -21.39 -17.86 47.50
CA PRO A 851 -21.69 -16.81 46.55
C PRO A 851 -20.62 -16.73 45.44
N VAL A 852 -21.05 -16.63 44.19
CA VAL A 852 -20.15 -16.45 43.07
C VAL A 852 -19.80 -14.99 42.92
N GLY A 853 -18.56 -14.60 43.23
CA GLY A 853 -18.08 -13.24 43.19
C GLY A 853 -16.54 -13.18 43.12
N GLN A 854 -15.96 -12.09 42.66
CA GLN A 854 -14.52 -11.93 42.47
C GLN A 854 -13.69 -12.09 43.76
N THR A 855 -14.26 -11.85 44.91
CA THR A 855 -13.59 -11.98 46.23
C THR A 855 -13.96 -13.27 46.96
N SER A 856 -14.83 -14.07 46.37
CA SER A 856 -15.31 -15.31 47.01
C SER A 856 -14.39 -16.47 46.68
N SER A 857 -14.16 -17.32 47.65
CA SER A 857 -13.47 -18.59 47.47
C SER A 857 -14.11 -19.67 48.33
N TYR A 858 -13.99 -20.91 47.89
CA TYR A 858 -14.46 -22.07 48.62
C TYR A 858 -13.39 -23.15 48.73
N THR A 859 -12.97 -23.43 49.93
CA THR A 859 -12.03 -24.52 50.19
C THR A 859 -12.79 -25.72 50.69
N PHE A 860 -12.65 -26.84 50.07
CA PHE A 860 -13.23 -28.12 50.48
C PHE A 860 -12.19 -29.21 50.45
N VAL A 861 -12.56 -30.28 51.05
CA VAL A 861 -11.76 -31.43 51.26
C VAL A 861 -12.37 -32.64 50.61
N THR A 862 -11.56 -33.45 49.96
CA THR A 862 -12.02 -34.69 49.38
C THR A 862 -10.93 -35.76 49.36
N THR A 863 -11.36 -37.01 49.36
CA THR A 863 -10.48 -38.14 48.99
C THR A 863 -10.33 -38.23 47.51
N LYS A 864 -9.29 -38.93 47.03
CA LYS A 864 -9.17 -39.30 45.62
C LYS A 864 -10.48 -39.98 45.18
N SER A 865 -11.32 -39.24 44.47
CA SER A 865 -12.62 -39.72 44.06
C SER A 865 -12.98 -39.17 42.69
N LEU A 866 -13.79 -39.95 42.00
CA LEU A 866 -14.43 -39.58 40.75
C LEU A 866 -15.86 -39.12 41.03
N ASP A 867 -16.03 -38.06 41.85
CA ASP A 867 -17.36 -37.44 42.04
C ASP A 867 -17.74 -36.68 40.75
N LYS A 868 -18.33 -37.44 39.84
CA LYS A 868 -18.69 -36.92 38.51
C LYS A 868 -19.68 -35.74 38.54
N HIS A 869 -20.37 -35.51 39.69
CA HIS A 869 -21.29 -34.38 39.83
C HIS A 869 -21.18 -33.81 41.25
N ARG A 870 -20.12 -33.02 41.48
CA ARG A 870 -19.83 -32.43 42.77
C ARG A 870 -20.60 -31.13 43.06
N PHE A 871 -20.73 -30.27 42.03
CA PHE A 871 -21.27 -28.93 42.23
C PHE A 871 -22.39 -28.59 41.24
N ASP A 872 -23.25 -27.65 41.65
CA ASP A 872 -24.29 -27.03 40.83
C ASP A 872 -24.18 -25.50 40.93
N LEU A 873 -24.51 -24.80 39.87
CA LEU A 873 -24.80 -23.35 39.93
C LEU A 873 -26.27 -23.15 40.27
N VAL A 874 -26.56 -22.42 41.35
CA VAL A 874 -27.94 -22.17 41.84
C VAL A 874 -28.13 -20.70 42.21
N THR A 875 -29.35 -20.20 42.24
CA THR A 875 -29.67 -18.87 42.81
C THR A 875 -30.17 -19.03 44.22
N GLU A 876 -29.88 -18.06 45.07
CA GLU A 876 -30.33 -18.07 46.48
C GLU A 876 -31.85 -18.04 46.54
N GLY A 877 -32.52 -19.12 47.04
CA GLY A 877 -33.97 -19.26 47.10
C GLY A 877 -34.55 -20.56 46.54
N GLU A 878 -33.76 -21.37 45.81
CA GLU A 878 -34.16 -22.75 45.46
C GLU A 878 -33.85 -23.71 46.61
N ASP A 879 -34.81 -24.63 46.90
CA ASP A 879 -34.83 -25.49 48.02
C ASP A 879 -33.51 -26.14 48.44
N SER A 880 -33.05 -25.89 49.63
CA SER A 880 -31.91 -26.54 50.26
C SER A 880 -32.16 -28.06 50.36
N LEU A 881 -31.44 -28.85 49.58
CA LEU A 881 -31.32 -30.28 49.87
C LEU A 881 -30.70 -30.45 51.25
N SER A 882 -31.28 -31.32 52.11
CA SER A 882 -30.77 -31.62 53.43
C SER A 882 -29.27 -31.99 53.38
N PRO A 883 -28.43 -31.49 54.24
CA PRO A 883 -26.99 -31.74 54.21
C PRO A 883 -26.67 -33.22 54.41
N ALA A 884 -25.60 -33.71 53.79
CA ALA A 884 -25.05 -35.02 54.03
C ALA A 884 -24.62 -35.13 55.51
N THR A 885 -24.74 -36.29 56.08
CA THR A 885 -24.91 -36.72 57.44
C THR A 885 -23.85 -36.34 58.50
N GLU A 886 -22.71 -35.66 58.18
CA GLU A 886 -21.70 -35.21 59.09
C GLU A 886 -21.30 -33.77 58.97
N PRO A 887 -21.62 -32.90 59.88
CA PRO A 887 -21.33 -31.45 59.83
C PRO A 887 -19.85 -31.06 59.94
N ILE A 888 -18.99 -31.99 60.34
CA ILE A 888 -17.54 -31.79 60.37
C ILE A 888 -16.88 -33.12 60.05
N ARG A 889 -16.03 -33.10 58.97
CA ARG A 889 -15.26 -34.31 58.59
C ARG A 889 -13.76 -34.13 58.91
N VAL A 890 -13.12 -35.23 59.35
CA VAL A 890 -11.68 -35.27 59.58
C VAL A 890 -11.07 -36.40 58.72
N VAL A 891 -10.09 -36.10 57.94
CA VAL A 891 -9.43 -37.09 57.05
C VAL A 891 -7.90 -37.02 57.22
N GLY A 892 -7.26 -38.14 57.31
CA GLY A 892 -5.78 -38.24 57.24
C GLY A 892 -5.35 -38.23 55.77
N LEU A 893 -4.41 -37.36 55.41
CA LEU A 893 -3.94 -37.20 54.04
C LEU A 893 -2.64 -37.98 53.72
N GLY A 894 -2.12 -38.76 54.65
CA GLY A 894 -0.74 -39.26 54.53
C GLY A 894 0.33 -38.21 54.90
N ASP A 895 1.59 -38.54 54.91
CA ASP A 895 2.73 -37.61 55.14
C ASP A 895 2.60 -36.70 56.40
N THR A 896 2.05 -37.15 57.48
CA THR A 896 1.83 -36.35 58.66
C THR A 896 0.77 -35.23 58.59
N ARG A 897 -0.06 -35.19 57.57
CA ARG A 897 -1.11 -34.17 57.41
C ARG A 897 -2.49 -34.68 57.73
N VAL A 898 -3.27 -33.85 58.42
CA VAL A 898 -4.69 -34.07 58.69
C VAL A 898 -5.51 -32.91 58.12
N LEU A 899 -6.62 -33.22 57.59
CA LEU A 899 -7.57 -32.32 57.00
C LEU A 899 -8.86 -32.28 57.81
N VAL A 900 -9.34 -31.09 58.10
CA VAL A 900 -10.57 -30.82 58.76
C VAL A 900 -11.50 -30.01 57.87
N ASP A 901 -12.64 -30.56 57.53
CA ASP A 901 -13.67 -29.91 56.71
C ASP A 901 -14.84 -29.54 57.62
N ASN A 902 -15.07 -28.22 57.72
CA ASN A 902 -16.12 -27.63 58.55
C ASN A 902 -17.25 -27.12 57.70
N THR A 903 -18.32 -27.91 57.51
CA THR A 903 -19.51 -27.50 56.74
C THR A 903 -20.48 -26.64 57.56
N THR A 904 -20.21 -26.40 58.85
CA THR A 904 -21.09 -25.63 59.73
C THR A 904 -20.98 -24.11 59.39
N ALA A 905 -22.00 -23.36 59.82
CA ALA A 905 -22.01 -21.89 59.72
C ALA A 905 -21.16 -21.19 60.81
N LEU A 906 -20.44 -21.89 61.61
CA LEU A 906 -19.61 -21.38 62.73
C LEU A 906 -18.17 -21.83 62.61
N ASP A 907 -17.26 -20.95 62.99
CA ASP A 907 -15.84 -21.31 63.12
C ASP A 907 -15.69 -22.41 64.16
N SER A 908 -14.83 -23.39 63.93
CA SER A 908 -14.64 -24.54 64.81
C SER A 908 -13.18 -24.62 65.29
N LYS A 909 -13.05 -24.92 66.54
CA LYS A 909 -11.74 -25.18 67.21
C LYS A 909 -11.28 -26.59 66.91
N VAL A 910 -10.05 -26.74 66.43
CA VAL A 910 -9.43 -28.02 66.17
C VAL A 910 -8.38 -28.30 67.25
N LEU A 911 -8.51 -29.46 67.86
CA LEU A 911 -7.59 -29.97 68.89
C LEU A 911 -7.09 -31.34 68.48
N VAL A 912 -5.80 -31.51 68.33
CA VAL A 912 -5.17 -32.77 67.89
C VAL A 912 -4.34 -33.31 69.09
N PHE A 913 -4.60 -34.55 69.40
CA PHE A 913 -3.88 -35.28 70.47
C PHE A 913 -3.13 -36.42 69.87
N ASP A 914 -1.93 -36.73 70.34
CA ASP A 914 -1.16 -37.92 70.03
C ASP A 914 -1.72 -39.20 70.74
N ALA A 915 -1.10 -40.36 70.47
CA ALA A 915 -1.48 -41.61 71.04
C ALA A 915 -1.35 -41.69 72.58
N THR A 916 -0.59 -40.78 73.18
CA THR A 916 -0.43 -40.70 74.64
C THR A 916 -1.46 -39.76 75.30
N GLY A 917 -2.28 -39.07 74.44
CA GLY A 917 -3.27 -38.09 74.92
C GLY A 917 -2.69 -36.68 75.05
N ALA A 918 -1.46 -36.42 74.65
CA ALA A 918 -0.87 -35.07 74.71
C ALA A 918 -1.39 -34.22 73.54
N LEU A 919 -1.74 -32.99 73.84
CA LEU A 919 -2.18 -32.01 72.83
C LEU A 919 -0.99 -31.57 71.96
N VAL A 920 -0.98 -31.94 70.66
CA VAL A 920 0.10 -31.65 69.69
C VAL A 920 -0.22 -30.49 68.74
N LEU A 921 -1.54 -30.15 68.57
CA LEU A 921 -2.01 -29.03 67.80
C LEU A 921 -3.30 -28.45 68.36
N GLN A 922 -3.33 -27.12 68.45
CA GLN A 922 -4.55 -26.34 68.63
C GLN A 922 -4.66 -25.27 67.57
N ALA A 923 -5.74 -25.29 66.78
CA ALA A 923 -5.99 -24.40 65.69
C ALA A 923 -7.48 -24.10 65.52
N GLU A 924 -7.80 -23.31 64.48
CA GLU A 924 -9.20 -23.01 64.11
C GLU A 924 -9.40 -23.29 62.62
N VAL A 925 -10.57 -23.85 62.30
CA VAL A 925 -11.07 -23.98 60.91
C VAL A 925 -12.27 -23.07 60.77
N PRO A 926 -12.26 -22.11 59.79
CA PRO A 926 -13.37 -21.20 59.59
C PRO A 926 -14.68 -21.90 59.23
N ALA A 927 -15.78 -21.20 59.41
CA ALA A 927 -17.11 -21.64 58.98
C ALA A 927 -17.10 -21.94 57.47
N ARG A 928 -17.81 -23.02 57.07
CA ARG A 928 -17.93 -23.42 55.67
C ARG A 928 -16.61 -23.51 54.91
N SER A 929 -15.55 -24.02 55.54
CA SER A 929 -14.22 -24.16 54.93
C SER A 929 -13.53 -25.44 55.34
N GLY A 930 -12.61 -25.91 54.51
CA GLY A 930 -11.65 -26.99 54.84
C GLY A 930 -10.25 -26.42 55.08
N LYS A 931 -9.48 -27.03 55.98
CA LYS A 931 -8.11 -26.63 56.30
C LYS A 931 -7.23 -27.82 56.63
N GLU A 932 -6.04 -27.85 56.04
CA GLU A 932 -5.00 -28.84 56.34
C GLU A 932 -4.13 -28.38 57.50
N TYR A 933 -3.71 -29.34 58.28
CA TYR A 933 -2.80 -29.18 59.40
C TYR A 933 -1.68 -30.22 59.31
N SER A 934 -0.42 -29.75 59.37
CA SER A 934 0.74 -30.63 59.44
C SER A 934 1.03 -31.01 60.87
N LEU A 935 1.20 -32.28 61.16
CA LEU A 935 1.54 -32.83 62.50
C LEU A 935 3.03 -33.22 62.55
N PRO A 936 3.65 -33.20 63.72
CA PRO A 936 5.09 -33.28 63.87
C PRO A 936 5.68 -34.65 63.39
N LEU A 937 4.98 -35.76 63.53
CA LEU A 937 5.48 -37.09 63.24
C LEU A 937 4.38 -38.01 62.67
N PRO A 938 4.74 -39.08 61.94
CA PRO A 938 3.80 -40.16 61.63
C PRO A 938 3.29 -40.83 62.89
N GLY A 939 2.04 -41.27 62.86
CA GLY A 939 1.46 -41.93 64.03
C GLY A 939 -0.06 -41.89 64.09
N THR A 940 -0.59 -42.37 65.23
CA THR A 940 -2.04 -42.29 65.47
C THR A 940 -2.38 -41.04 66.24
N TYR A 941 -3.37 -40.29 65.75
CA TYR A 941 -3.84 -39.07 66.39
C TYR A 941 -5.33 -39.11 66.64
N VAL A 942 -5.78 -38.40 67.66
CA VAL A 942 -7.18 -38.11 67.90
C VAL A 942 -7.44 -36.65 67.62
N VAL A 943 -8.24 -36.35 66.65
CA VAL A 943 -8.65 -35.02 66.26
C VAL A 943 -10.02 -34.73 66.78
N LYS A 944 -10.11 -33.72 67.63
CA LYS A 944 -11.39 -33.22 68.18
C LYS A 944 -11.66 -31.87 67.59
N VAL A 945 -12.79 -31.70 66.87
CA VAL A 945 -13.26 -30.44 66.32
C VAL A 945 -14.55 -30.06 67.02
N VAL A 946 -14.63 -28.81 67.51
CA VAL A 946 -15.74 -28.37 68.32
C VAL A 946 -16.11 -26.92 67.96
N ASN A 947 -17.41 -26.64 67.89
CA ASN A 947 -17.99 -25.31 67.93
C ASN A 947 -19.24 -25.31 68.83
N ASN A 948 -19.97 -24.18 68.91
CA ASN A 948 -21.14 -24.05 69.80
C ASN A 948 -22.37 -24.91 69.37
N GLN A 949 -22.31 -25.54 68.20
CA GLN A 949 -23.42 -26.37 67.70
C GLN A 949 -23.10 -27.86 67.62
N THR A 950 -21.84 -28.25 67.41
CA THR A 950 -21.44 -29.65 67.18
C THR A 950 -20.04 -29.91 67.71
N SER A 951 -19.77 -31.22 67.96
CA SER A 951 -18.45 -31.74 68.30
C SER A 951 -18.22 -33.03 67.58
N THR A 952 -17.15 -33.11 66.80
CA THR A 952 -16.70 -34.35 66.14
C THR A 952 -15.38 -34.80 66.70
N ILE A 953 -15.22 -36.12 66.88
CA ILE A 953 -13.95 -36.74 67.31
C ILE A 953 -13.62 -37.82 66.25
N ALA A 954 -12.48 -37.74 65.67
CA ALA A 954 -11.96 -38.70 64.69
C ALA A 954 -10.58 -39.26 65.13
N LYS A 955 -10.41 -40.57 64.95
CA LYS A 955 -9.09 -41.21 65.12
C LYS A 955 -8.46 -41.30 63.72
N VAL A 956 -7.27 -40.74 63.50
CA VAL A 956 -6.57 -40.65 62.24
C VAL A 956 -5.23 -41.39 62.38
N LEU A 957 -4.94 -42.28 61.44
CA LEU A 957 -3.65 -42.92 61.33
C LEU A 957 -2.88 -42.28 60.16
N LEU A 958 -1.73 -41.70 60.50
CA LEU A 958 -0.85 -41.07 59.47
C LEU A 958 0.38 -41.95 59.29
N PRO A 959 0.57 -42.58 58.11
CA PRO A 959 1.63 -43.53 57.90
C PRO A 959 3.03 -42.92 57.95
#